data_c8241769749dad9071aedbf93399ee19
#
_entry.id   c8241769749dad9071aedbf93399ee19
#
_cell.length_a   1.000
_cell.length_b   1.000
_cell.length_c   1.000
_cell.angle_alpha   90.00
_cell.angle_beta   90.00
_cell.angle_gamma   90.00
#
_symmetry.space_group_name_H-M   'P 1'
#
loop_
_entity.id
_entity.type
_entity.pdbx_description
1 polymer ?
#
loop_
_entity_poly.entity_id
_entity_poly.type
_entity_poly.pdbx_seq_one_letter_code
_entity_poly.pdbx_strand_id
1 'polypeptide(L)'
;MAPPSVIKSYAAVNGIDHSGKPLFRLEGSDLLANGHVALTDVPVNVTVTSSPYLADKDGEPMDASAGSFIGFNLDGEPQSRHVASIGKLRDIRFMSIFRFKVWWTTHWVGSKGSDIENETQIIILENSGSGRPYVLLLPLLEGSFRSSFQPGEDDDVAVCVESGSTQVTGSEFRQVVYVHAGDDPFKLVKDAMKVIRVHLNTFKLLEEKTPPGIVDKFGWCTWDAFYLTVNPEGVHKGVKCLVDGGCPPGLVLIDDGWQSIAHDSDDIDVEGMSCTVAGEQMPCRLLKFQENFKFRDYVSPKDPNEVGMKAFVRDLKDEFFTVDYIYVWHALCGYWGGLRPGAPTLPPSTIVRPELSPGLKLTMQDLAVDKIVDTGIGFVSPDMANEFYEGLHSRLQNVGIDGVKVDVIHILEMLCEKYGGRVDLAKAYFKALTSSVNKHFDGNGVIASMEHCNDFMFLGTEAISLGRVGDDFWCTDPSGDINGTYWLQGCHMVHCAYNSLWMGNFIQPDWDMFQSTHPCAEFHAASRAISGGPIYISDCVGQHDFDLLRRLVLPDGSILRCEYYALPTRDRLFEDPLHDGKTMLKIWNLNKYTGIIGAFNCQGGGWCRETRRNQCFSQCVNTLTATTNPNDVEWNSGSNPISIENVEEFALFLSQSKKLVLSGPNDDLEITLEPFKFELITVSPVVTIEGNSVQFAPIGLVNMLNTSGAVRSLVYHEESVEIGVRGAGEFRVYASKKPVGCKIDGEAVEFGYEESMVMVQVPWSAPEGLSSIKYLF
;
A
#
# COMPACT_ATOMS: atom_id res chain seq x y z
N MET A 1 24.79 -14.00 20.05
CA MET A 1 25.51 -12.72 20.23
C MET A 1 26.37 -12.51 19.00
N ALA A 2 25.93 -11.65 18.09
CA ALA A 2 26.78 -11.20 17.00
C ALA A 2 27.81 -10.20 17.56
N PRO A 3 29.05 -10.18 17.07
CA PRO A 3 30.04 -9.24 17.55
C PRO A 3 29.64 -7.79 17.23
N PRO A 4 29.99 -6.82 18.08
CA PRO A 4 29.69 -5.43 17.81
C PRO A 4 30.44 -4.99 16.55
N SER A 5 29.69 -4.43 15.58
CA SER A 5 30.24 -3.83 14.38
C SER A 5 31.22 -2.71 14.75
N VAL A 6 32.40 -2.79 14.21
CA VAL A 6 33.45 -1.78 14.39
C VAL A 6 32.97 -0.48 13.74
N ILE A 7 32.54 0.46 14.58
CA ILE A 7 32.23 1.84 14.13
C ILE A 7 33.54 2.49 13.69
N LYS A 8 33.79 2.52 12.39
CA LYS A 8 34.84 3.41 11.84
C LYS A 8 34.37 4.85 11.99
N SER A 9 35.07 5.63 12.80
CA SER A 9 34.88 7.07 12.92
C SER A 9 35.24 7.75 11.61
N TYR A 10 34.27 7.95 10.76
CA TYR A 10 34.41 8.90 9.65
C TYR A 10 34.08 10.30 10.19
N ALA A 11 34.97 11.25 9.94
CA ALA A 11 34.77 12.65 10.32
C ALA A 11 33.45 13.15 9.71
N ALA A 12 32.56 13.65 10.57
CA ALA A 12 31.25 14.16 10.21
C ALA A 12 31.37 15.36 9.26
N VAL A 13 31.29 15.12 7.95
CA VAL A 13 31.32 16.19 6.95
C VAL A 13 29.90 16.67 6.59
N ASN A 14 28.83 15.90 6.89
CA ASN A 14 27.47 16.17 6.40
C ASN A 14 26.39 16.44 7.48
N GLY A 15 26.71 16.44 8.77
CA GLY A 15 25.74 16.72 9.85
C GLY A 15 25.71 18.19 10.31
N ILE A 16 26.27 19.09 9.54
CA ILE A 16 26.39 20.52 9.87
C ILE A 16 25.65 21.36 8.83
N ASP A 17 25.01 22.44 9.29
CA ASP A 17 24.41 23.45 8.44
C ASP A 17 25.48 24.36 7.75
N HIS A 18 25.04 25.32 6.97
CA HIS A 18 25.93 26.30 6.30
C HIS A 18 26.79 27.12 7.27
N SER A 19 26.46 27.13 8.57
CA SER A 19 27.23 27.83 9.62
C SER A 19 28.21 26.91 10.36
N GLY A 20 28.30 25.64 10.01
CA GLY A 20 29.16 24.66 10.65
C GLY A 20 28.60 24.09 11.96
N LYS A 21 27.31 24.26 12.24
CA LYS A 21 26.63 23.75 13.43
C LYS A 21 25.81 22.49 13.09
N PRO A 22 25.44 21.65 14.10
CA PRO A 22 24.55 20.51 13.89
C PRO A 22 23.28 20.90 13.16
N LEU A 23 22.84 20.06 12.21
CA LEU A 23 21.69 20.30 11.34
C LEU A 23 20.40 20.50 12.15
N PHE A 24 20.18 19.67 13.19
CA PHE A 24 19.13 19.86 14.17
C PHE A 24 19.73 20.29 15.50
N ARG A 25 19.23 21.39 16.06
CA ARG A 25 19.67 21.91 17.36
C ARG A 25 18.62 22.82 17.99
N LEU A 26 18.72 22.99 19.29
CA LEU A 26 17.96 24.00 20.02
C LEU A 26 18.77 25.31 20.07
N GLU A 27 18.17 26.41 19.67
CA GLU A 27 18.69 27.76 19.89
C GLU A 27 17.64 28.59 20.67
N GLY A 28 17.93 28.85 21.96
CA GLY A 28 16.92 29.36 22.87
C GLY A 28 15.81 28.34 23.10
N SER A 29 14.58 28.68 22.78
CA SER A 29 13.42 27.79 22.83
C SER A 29 13.00 27.29 21.43
N ASP A 30 13.79 27.49 20.40
CA ASP A 30 13.44 27.10 19.02
C ASP A 30 14.21 25.86 18.59
N LEU A 31 13.54 24.91 17.96
CA LEU A 31 14.15 23.81 17.22
C LEU A 31 14.45 24.26 15.81
N LEU A 32 15.72 24.29 15.47
CA LEU A 32 16.18 24.61 14.13
C LEU A 32 16.47 23.33 13.35
N ALA A 33 16.07 23.32 12.09
CA ALA A 33 16.45 22.36 11.08
C ALA A 33 17.18 23.10 9.94
N ASN A 34 18.44 22.74 9.68
CA ASN A 34 19.29 23.41 8.67
C ASN A 34 19.36 24.95 8.82
N GLY A 35 19.35 25.44 10.07
CA GLY A 35 19.42 26.87 10.39
C GLY A 35 18.09 27.62 10.30
N HIS A 36 16.99 26.97 9.95
CA HIS A 36 15.64 27.52 9.92
C HIS A 36 14.79 26.94 11.04
N VAL A 37 13.90 27.75 11.58
CA VAL A 37 12.99 27.33 12.66
C VAL A 37 12.01 26.29 12.13
N ALA A 38 11.96 25.12 12.76
CA ALA A 38 10.98 24.07 12.51
C ALA A 38 9.86 24.06 13.56
N LEU A 39 10.23 24.26 14.85
CA LEU A 39 9.29 24.40 15.96
C LEU A 39 9.76 25.53 16.86
N THR A 40 8.81 26.28 17.41
CA THR A 40 9.04 27.35 18.41
C THR A 40 8.59 26.90 19.80
N ASP A 41 8.96 27.66 20.83
CA ASP A 41 8.52 27.42 22.22
C ASP A 41 8.74 25.97 22.71
N VAL A 42 9.83 25.33 22.30
CA VAL A 42 10.21 23.96 22.70
C VAL A 42 10.42 23.92 24.22
N PRO A 43 9.73 23.04 24.96
CA PRO A 43 9.87 22.91 26.39
C PRO A 43 11.29 22.54 26.83
N VAL A 44 11.71 23.02 28.01
CA VAL A 44 13.09 22.84 28.54
C VAL A 44 13.46 21.38 28.85
N ASN A 45 12.48 20.51 29.01
CA ASN A 45 12.64 19.08 29.24
C ASN A 45 12.77 18.25 27.95
N VAL A 46 12.68 18.89 26.78
CA VAL A 46 12.90 18.26 25.48
C VAL A 46 14.38 18.22 25.16
N THR A 47 14.85 17.08 24.67
CA THR A 47 16.23 16.84 24.27
C THR A 47 16.31 16.52 22.79
N VAL A 48 17.36 17.01 22.13
CA VAL A 48 17.66 16.71 20.72
C VAL A 48 19.05 16.09 20.66
N THR A 49 19.14 14.86 20.13
CA THR A 49 20.41 14.12 20.00
C THR A 49 20.64 13.72 18.57
N SER A 50 21.84 14.00 18.05
CA SER A 50 22.20 13.60 16.68
C SER A 50 22.15 12.08 16.51
N SER A 51 21.76 11.61 15.33
CA SER A 51 21.78 10.19 15.00
C SER A 51 23.22 9.66 15.00
N PRO A 52 23.51 8.57 15.72
CA PRO A 52 24.84 7.96 15.75
C PRO A 52 25.12 7.05 14.52
N TYR A 53 24.12 6.81 13.67
CA TYR A 53 24.21 5.87 12.56
C TYR A 53 24.83 6.55 11.34
N LEU A 54 26.00 6.08 10.90
CA LEU A 54 26.77 6.67 9.77
C LEU A 54 26.78 5.74 8.54
N ALA A 55 26.36 4.49 8.71
CA ALA A 55 26.31 3.51 7.61
C ALA A 55 25.13 2.56 7.82
N ASP A 56 24.64 1.99 6.72
CA ASP A 56 23.66 0.93 6.75
C ASP A 56 24.25 -0.41 7.24
N LYS A 57 23.46 -1.48 7.21
CA LYS A 57 23.89 -2.82 7.64
C LYS A 57 25.00 -3.41 6.78
N ASP A 58 25.12 -2.98 5.53
CA ASP A 58 26.13 -3.45 4.56
C ASP A 58 27.38 -2.59 4.60
N GLY A 59 27.39 -1.54 5.42
CA GLY A 59 28.52 -0.62 5.62
C GLY A 59 28.55 0.55 4.63
N GLU A 60 27.48 0.71 3.83
CA GLU A 60 27.36 1.85 2.92
C GLU A 60 27.03 3.13 3.71
N PRO A 61 27.65 4.28 3.35
CA PRO A 61 27.38 5.54 4.01
C PRO A 61 25.89 5.93 3.92
N MET A 62 25.28 6.24 5.07
CA MET A 62 23.93 6.82 5.11
C MET A 62 24.00 8.33 5.32
N ASP A 63 23.03 9.07 4.80
CA ASP A 63 22.83 10.48 5.16
C ASP A 63 22.19 10.62 6.55
N ALA A 64 22.68 9.84 7.51
CA ALA A 64 22.23 9.82 8.90
C ALA A 64 22.62 11.11 9.64
N SER A 65 23.59 11.84 9.12
CA SER A 65 23.95 13.18 9.61
C SER A 65 22.83 14.21 9.41
N ALA A 66 21.88 13.92 8.50
CA ALA A 66 20.67 14.72 8.29
C ALA A 66 19.57 14.44 9.33
N GLY A 67 19.77 13.53 10.29
CA GLY A 67 18.79 13.10 11.26
C GLY A 67 19.20 13.29 12.73
N SER A 68 18.18 13.41 13.57
CA SER A 68 18.31 13.49 15.04
C SER A 68 17.11 12.82 15.72
N PHE A 69 17.30 12.46 16.99
CA PHE A 69 16.23 11.96 17.85
C PHE A 69 15.75 13.04 18.81
N ILE A 70 14.46 13.12 19.01
CA ILE A 70 13.83 13.94 20.04
C ILE A 70 13.35 13.02 21.15
N GLY A 71 13.64 13.42 22.38
CA GLY A 71 13.17 12.80 23.60
C GLY A 71 12.76 13.84 24.62
N PHE A 72 12.22 13.39 25.73
CA PHE A 72 11.87 14.27 26.86
C PHE A 72 11.93 13.51 28.18
N ASN A 73 12.16 14.25 29.25
CA ASN A 73 12.12 13.76 30.62
C ASN A 73 10.94 14.44 31.32
N LEU A 74 10.08 13.66 31.94
CA LEU A 74 8.90 14.15 32.63
C LEU A 74 9.12 14.12 34.13
N ASP A 75 8.97 15.26 34.75
CA ASP A 75 8.94 15.36 36.19
C ASP A 75 7.64 14.75 36.74
N GLY A 76 7.75 13.74 37.59
CA GLY A 76 6.60 13.10 38.21
C GLY A 76 6.71 11.58 38.31
N GLU A 77 5.63 10.96 38.77
CA GLU A 77 5.54 9.49 38.85
C GLU A 77 5.44 8.86 37.46
N PRO A 78 6.16 7.75 37.22
CA PRO A 78 6.07 7.02 35.97
C PRO A 78 4.64 6.61 35.66
N GLN A 79 4.19 6.80 34.39
CA GLN A 79 2.86 6.49 33.94
C GLN A 79 2.91 5.62 32.67
N SER A 80 1.80 4.94 32.38
CA SER A 80 1.65 4.13 31.18
C SER A 80 1.33 4.93 29.92
N ARG A 81 0.94 6.20 30.08
CA ARG A 81 0.62 7.11 28.99
C ARG A 81 0.99 8.55 29.35
N HIS A 82 1.71 9.17 28.44
CA HIS A 82 2.09 10.59 28.53
C HIS A 82 1.69 11.31 27.24
N VAL A 83 1.36 12.58 27.38
CA VAL A 83 1.21 13.52 26.26
C VAL A 83 2.08 14.73 26.58
N ALA A 84 3.10 14.96 25.76
CA ALA A 84 4.08 16.02 25.98
C ALA A 84 4.23 16.87 24.71
N SER A 85 4.30 18.19 24.87
CA SER A 85 4.65 19.10 23.79
C SER A 85 6.13 18.94 23.41
N ILE A 86 6.42 18.99 22.11
CA ILE A 86 7.79 19.09 21.57
C ILE A 86 8.05 20.46 20.94
N GLY A 87 7.14 21.41 21.11
CA GLY A 87 7.18 22.76 20.57
C GLY A 87 5.97 23.09 19.73
N LYS A 88 5.89 24.31 19.23
CA LYS A 88 4.77 24.84 18.45
C LYS A 88 5.10 24.89 16.98
N LEU A 89 4.14 24.45 16.17
CA LEU A 89 4.20 24.58 14.71
C LEU A 89 3.32 25.75 14.28
N ARG A 90 3.91 26.75 13.61
CA ARG A 90 3.20 27.93 13.15
C ARG A 90 3.66 28.34 11.76
N ASP A 91 2.71 28.55 10.86
CA ASP A 91 2.91 29.09 9.50
C ASP A 91 3.89 28.25 8.63
N ILE A 92 4.02 26.95 8.91
CA ILE A 92 4.79 26.01 8.10
C ILE A 92 3.85 24.95 7.56
N ARG A 93 3.71 24.89 6.24
CA ARG A 93 2.87 23.87 5.59
C ARG A 93 3.36 22.48 5.96
N PHE A 94 2.43 21.58 6.21
CA PHE A 94 2.71 20.18 6.42
C PHE A 94 1.73 19.26 5.70
N MET A 95 2.19 18.08 5.38
CA MET A 95 1.35 16.92 5.14
C MET A 95 1.57 15.90 6.25
N SER A 96 0.54 15.15 6.58
CA SER A 96 0.60 14.08 7.56
C SER A 96 -0.27 12.91 7.15
N ILE A 97 -0.03 11.76 7.77
CA ILE A 97 -0.87 10.57 7.66
C ILE A 97 -1.34 10.24 9.06
N PHE A 98 -2.64 10.15 9.27
CA PHE A 98 -3.25 9.87 10.56
C PHE A 98 -4.29 8.76 10.49
N ARG A 99 -4.57 8.09 11.61
CA ARG A 99 -5.60 7.05 11.71
C ARG A 99 -6.97 7.68 11.89
N PHE A 100 -7.78 7.65 10.82
CA PHE A 100 -9.17 8.10 10.90
C PHE A 100 -10.12 7.01 11.41
N LYS A 101 -9.77 5.74 11.21
CA LYS A 101 -10.36 4.56 11.86
C LYS A 101 -9.28 3.82 12.65
N VAL A 102 -9.66 2.92 13.53
CA VAL A 102 -8.72 2.05 14.26
C VAL A 102 -7.77 1.31 13.31
N TRP A 103 -8.27 0.91 12.15
CA TRP A 103 -7.57 0.07 11.17
C TRP A 103 -6.87 0.84 10.06
N TRP A 104 -7.33 2.08 9.72
CA TRP A 104 -7.02 2.75 8.48
C TRP A 104 -6.51 4.18 8.68
N THR A 105 -5.61 4.59 7.81
CA THR A 105 -5.03 5.93 7.76
C THR A 105 -5.43 6.69 6.51
N THR A 106 -5.36 8.01 6.60
CA THR A 106 -5.55 8.92 5.48
C THR A 106 -4.58 10.09 5.56
N HIS A 107 -4.42 10.77 4.44
CA HIS A 107 -3.68 12.01 4.28
C HIS A 107 -4.41 13.19 4.93
N TRP A 108 -3.62 14.13 5.45
CA TRP A 108 -4.09 15.40 5.98
C TRP A 108 -3.07 16.50 5.78
N VAL A 109 -3.53 17.75 5.60
CA VAL A 109 -2.69 18.92 5.41
C VAL A 109 -3.04 20.03 6.39
N GLY A 110 -2.05 20.86 6.71
CA GLY A 110 -2.23 22.01 7.60
C GLY A 110 -1.01 22.91 7.61
N SER A 111 -1.01 23.91 8.50
CA SER A 111 0.09 24.86 8.65
C SER A 111 0.43 25.22 10.09
N LYS A 112 -0.26 24.63 11.06
CA LYS A 112 -0.04 24.88 12.48
C LYS A 112 -0.35 23.64 13.33
N GLY A 113 0.17 23.59 14.56
CA GLY A 113 0.03 22.43 15.44
C GLY A 113 -1.42 22.03 15.73
N SER A 114 -2.34 22.98 15.83
CA SER A 114 -3.77 22.71 16.00
C SER A 114 -4.46 22.09 14.76
N ASP A 115 -3.80 22.08 13.59
CA ASP A 115 -4.30 21.40 12.40
C ASP A 115 -3.97 19.91 12.41
N ILE A 116 -3.02 19.44 13.23
CA ILE A 116 -2.66 18.03 13.34
C ILE A 116 -3.86 17.23 13.84
N GLU A 117 -4.03 16.01 13.32
CA GLU A 117 -5.05 15.06 13.79
C GLU A 117 -4.49 14.10 14.84
N ASN A 118 -5.38 13.55 15.70
CA ASN A 118 -4.99 12.50 16.64
C ASN A 118 -4.50 11.25 15.91
N GLU A 119 -3.64 10.48 16.54
CA GLU A 119 -3.07 9.25 15.95
C GLU A 119 -2.31 9.51 14.63
N THR A 120 -1.66 10.67 14.51
CA THR A 120 -0.79 10.97 13.36
C THR A 120 0.50 10.14 13.45
N GLN A 121 0.83 9.47 12.33
CA GLN A 121 1.88 8.46 12.23
C GLN A 121 3.16 8.99 11.56
N ILE A 122 3.06 10.09 10.82
CA ILE A 122 4.15 10.75 10.12
C ILE A 122 3.73 12.18 9.80
N ILE A 123 4.69 13.12 9.86
CA ILE A 123 4.52 14.51 9.42
C ILE A 123 5.70 14.88 8.54
N ILE A 124 5.43 15.51 7.40
CA ILE A 124 6.46 16.16 6.57
C ILE A 124 6.15 17.64 6.53
N LEU A 125 7.11 18.46 6.96
CA LEU A 125 7.04 19.91 6.89
C LEU A 125 7.66 20.40 5.59
N GLU A 126 7.09 21.45 4.99
CA GLU A 126 7.68 22.20 3.89
C GLU A 126 8.21 23.53 4.43
N ASN A 127 9.47 23.56 4.83
CA ASN A 127 10.13 24.75 5.35
C ASN A 127 10.82 25.53 4.23
N SER A 128 10.09 26.41 3.58
CA SER A 128 10.59 27.21 2.46
C SER A 128 11.74 28.13 2.87
N GLY A 129 12.81 28.17 2.07
CA GLY A 129 13.95 29.07 2.25
C GLY A 129 15.25 28.42 2.71
N SER A 130 15.28 27.11 2.93
CA SER A 130 16.49 26.34 3.23
C SER A 130 16.97 25.52 2.04
N GLY A 131 18.27 25.18 1.99
CA GLY A 131 18.80 24.22 1.01
C GLY A 131 18.30 22.77 1.23
N ARG A 132 17.58 22.52 2.33
CA ARG A 132 16.87 21.29 2.66
C ARG A 132 15.47 21.66 3.16
N PRO A 133 14.53 21.93 2.24
CA PRO A 133 13.23 22.52 2.58
C PRO A 133 12.26 21.56 3.25
N TYR A 134 12.54 20.26 3.26
CA TYR A 134 11.65 19.27 3.84
C TYR A 134 12.21 18.75 5.16
N VAL A 135 11.33 18.62 6.15
CA VAL A 135 11.64 18.04 7.47
C VAL A 135 10.61 16.96 7.79
N LEU A 136 11.09 15.74 7.95
CA LEU A 136 10.28 14.61 8.42
C LEU A 136 10.26 14.58 9.94
N LEU A 137 9.09 14.37 10.54
CA LEU A 137 8.90 13.97 11.94
C LEU A 137 8.22 12.60 11.95
N LEU A 138 8.85 11.62 12.61
CA LEU A 138 8.38 10.24 12.67
C LEU A 138 8.34 9.77 14.12
N PRO A 139 7.15 9.43 14.68
CA PRO A 139 7.05 8.88 16.02
C PRO A 139 7.53 7.42 16.01
N LEU A 140 8.28 7.04 17.04
CA LEU A 140 8.96 5.75 17.13
C LEU A 140 8.40 4.88 18.27
N LEU A 141 8.94 3.67 18.31
CA LEU A 141 8.85 2.77 19.46
C LEU A 141 10.10 2.96 20.33
N GLU A 142 9.94 3.05 21.65
CA GLU A 142 11.04 3.03 22.61
C GLU A 142 10.72 2.10 23.77
N GLY A 143 11.49 1.02 23.92
CA GLY A 143 11.20 -0.03 24.90
C GLY A 143 9.84 -0.68 24.64
N SER A 144 8.96 -0.62 25.64
CA SER A 144 7.58 -1.13 25.55
C SER A 144 6.54 -0.04 25.19
N PHE A 145 7.01 1.15 24.79
CA PHE A 145 6.16 2.29 24.48
C PHE A 145 6.08 2.56 22.96
N ARG A 146 4.93 2.99 22.53
CA ARG A 146 4.66 3.47 21.17
C ARG A 146 4.34 4.95 21.19
N SER A 147 4.84 5.69 20.22
CA SER A 147 4.56 7.12 20.05
C SER A 147 3.61 7.41 18.90
N SER A 148 2.84 8.51 19.01
CA SER A 148 2.08 9.12 17.93
C SER A 148 1.99 10.62 18.15
N PHE A 149 1.72 11.38 17.08
CA PHE A 149 1.43 12.82 17.22
C PHE A 149 -0.05 13.05 17.43
N GLN A 150 -0.34 14.17 18.09
CA GLN A 150 -1.68 14.72 18.25
C GLN A 150 -1.60 16.26 18.38
N PRO A 151 -2.72 16.98 18.17
CA PRO A 151 -2.74 18.42 18.42
C PRO A 151 -2.57 18.68 19.92
N GLY A 152 -1.81 19.72 20.26
CA GLY A 152 -1.73 20.27 21.61
C GLY A 152 -2.49 21.59 21.72
N GLU A 153 -2.39 22.24 22.88
CA GLU A 153 -2.94 23.56 23.11
C GLU A 153 -2.07 24.63 22.41
N ASP A 154 -2.69 25.69 21.90
CA ASP A 154 -2.02 26.87 21.35
C ASP A 154 -0.93 26.52 20.29
N ASP A 155 -1.31 25.70 19.30
CA ASP A 155 -0.48 25.22 18.20
C ASP A 155 0.70 24.33 18.60
N ASP A 156 0.69 23.73 19.79
CA ASP A 156 1.65 22.70 20.17
C ASP A 156 1.54 21.46 19.29
N VAL A 157 2.69 20.92 18.96
CA VAL A 157 2.83 19.54 18.45
C VAL A 157 3.05 18.64 19.65
N ALA A 158 2.03 17.86 20.00
CA ALA A 158 2.12 16.95 21.13
C ALA A 158 2.47 15.53 20.68
N VAL A 159 3.34 14.86 21.43
CA VAL A 159 3.67 13.45 21.29
C VAL A 159 2.96 12.68 22.41
N CYS A 160 2.11 11.75 22.01
CA CYS A 160 1.55 10.75 22.90
C CYS A 160 2.48 9.54 22.93
N VAL A 161 2.96 9.18 24.12
CA VAL A 161 3.80 7.99 24.35
C VAL A 161 3.05 7.06 25.30
N GLU A 162 2.75 5.85 24.87
CA GLU A 162 1.91 4.93 25.65
C GLU A 162 2.35 3.47 25.51
N SER A 163 2.29 2.74 26.62
CA SER A 163 2.54 1.29 26.66
C SER A 163 1.30 0.45 26.37
N GLY A 164 0.11 1.01 26.61
CA GLY A 164 -1.16 0.28 26.54
C GLY A 164 -1.40 -0.66 27.74
N SER A 165 -0.57 -0.58 28.81
CA SER A 165 -0.75 -1.36 30.05
C SER A 165 -0.46 -0.51 31.27
N THR A 166 -1.37 -0.49 32.24
CA THR A 166 -1.20 0.22 33.50
C THR A 166 -0.05 -0.34 34.36
N GLN A 167 0.43 -1.54 34.04
CA GLN A 167 1.56 -2.18 34.73
C GLN A 167 2.91 -1.81 34.11
N VAL A 168 2.93 -1.21 32.93
CA VAL A 168 4.15 -0.80 32.23
C VAL A 168 4.21 0.72 32.20
N THR A 169 5.03 1.28 33.07
CA THR A 169 5.14 2.72 33.31
C THR A 169 6.54 3.23 33.04
N GLY A 170 6.65 4.49 32.62
CA GLY A 170 7.92 5.18 32.36
C GLY A 170 7.77 6.69 32.54
N SER A 171 8.89 7.42 32.62
CA SER A 171 8.92 8.89 32.72
C SER A 171 10.07 9.52 31.93
N GLU A 172 11.04 8.73 31.46
CA GLU A 172 12.19 9.19 30.68
C GLU A 172 12.15 8.54 29.30
N PHE A 173 12.15 9.36 28.26
CA PHE A 173 12.07 8.93 26.86
C PHE A 173 13.12 9.70 26.06
N ARG A 174 14.01 9.01 25.36
CA ARG A 174 15.17 9.63 24.71
C ARG A 174 15.05 9.69 23.18
N GLN A 175 14.28 8.77 22.58
CA GLN A 175 14.26 8.53 21.14
C GLN A 175 12.84 8.23 20.63
N VAL A 176 11.85 8.96 21.15
CA VAL A 176 10.43 8.74 20.82
C VAL A 176 10.00 9.38 19.50
N VAL A 177 10.79 10.32 19.00
CA VAL A 177 10.58 10.92 17.66
C VAL A 177 11.91 10.95 16.93
N TYR A 178 11.91 10.57 15.67
CA TYR A 178 13.01 10.79 14.75
C TYR A 178 12.69 11.96 13.83
N VAL A 179 13.68 12.82 13.60
CA VAL A 179 13.58 13.94 12.66
C VAL A 179 14.66 13.83 11.60
N HIS A 180 14.31 14.12 10.36
CA HIS A 180 15.23 14.07 9.22
C HIS A 180 14.99 15.27 8.30
N ALA A 181 16.05 15.84 7.70
CA ALA A 181 15.94 16.97 6.77
C ALA A 181 16.52 16.61 5.40
N GLY A 182 15.84 17.01 4.34
CA GLY A 182 16.24 16.72 2.97
C GLY A 182 15.75 17.76 1.95
N ASP A 183 16.26 17.68 0.73
CA ASP A 183 15.91 18.53 -0.40
C ASP A 183 14.88 17.89 -1.34
N ASP A 184 14.62 16.59 -1.17
CA ASP A 184 13.68 15.80 -1.94
C ASP A 184 12.73 15.05 -0.98
N PRO A 185 11.40 15.23 -1.07
CA PRO A 185 10.46 14.65 -0.10
C PRO A 185 10.38 13.12 -0.19
N PHE A 186 10.59 12.52 -1.37
CA PHE A 186 10.56 11.07 -1.55
C PHE A 186 11.85 10.42 -1.01
N LYS A 187 12.99 11.00 -1.35
CA LYS A 187 14.29 10.57 -0.83
C LYS A 187 14.37 10.77 0.68
N LEU A 188 13.82 11.86 1.22
CA LEU A 188 13.74 12.16 2.65
C LEU A 188 13.13 10.99 3.44
N VAL A 189 11.99 10.47 3.00
CA VAL A 189 11.32 9.35 3.68
C VAL A 189 12.18 8.08 3.60
N LYS A 190 12.73 7.76 2.43
CA LYS A 190 13.60 6.59 2.24
C LYS A 190 14.86 6.63 3.11
N ASP A 191 15.55 7.77 3.14
CA ASP A 191 16.77 7.93 3.94
C ASP A 191 16.45 7.82 5.44
N ALA A 192 15.34 8.41 5.89
CA ALA A 192 14.88 8.26 7.25
C ALA A 192 14.59 6.79 7.59
N MET A 193 13.89 6.06 6.71
CA MET A 193 13.56 4.64 6.94
C MET A 193 14.80 3.76 7.01
N LYS A 194 15.85 4.03 6.23
CA LYS A 194 17.15 3.33 6.33
C LYS A 194 17.76 3.49 7.73
N VAL A 195 17.75 4.72 8.27
CA VAL A 195 18.23 4.99 9.63
C VAL A 195 17.39 4.25 10.67
N ILE A 196 16.07 4.33 10.58
CA ILE A 196 15.17 3.67 11.53
C ILE A 196 15.25 2.13 11.40
N ARG A 197 15.47 1.61 10.20
CA ARG A 197 15.74 0.18 9.97
C ARG A 197 16.95 -0.33 10.80
N VAL A 198 18.03 0.46 10.83
CA VAL A 198 19.22 0.16 11.63
C VAL A 198 18.94 0.37 13.13
N HIS A 199 18.25 1.45 13.49
CA HIS A 199 17.94 1.82 14.87
C HIS A 199 17.07 0.78 15.57
N LEU A 200 15.92 0.42 15.01
CA LEU A 200 14.98 -0.52 15.61
C LEU A 200 15.40 -1.98 15.40
N ASN A 201 15.96 -2.31 14.23
CA ASN A 201 16.38 -3.66 13.84
C ASN A 201 15.29 -4.74 14.01
N THR A 202 14.04 -4.36 13.76
CA THR A 202 12.85 -5.21 13.96
C THR A 202 12.07 -5.49 12.66
N PHE A 203 12.37 -4.78 11.59
CA PHE A 203 11.71 -4.91 10.28
C PHE A 203 12.75 -4.93 9.16
N LYS A 204 12.31 -5.18 7.94
CA LYS A 204 13.09 -5.01 6.71
C LYS A 204 12.40 -4.00 5.80
N LEU A 205 13.21 -3.25 5.04
CA LEU A 205 12.69 -2.41 3.97
C LEU A 205 12.13 -3.27 2.84
N LEU A 206 11.24 -2.71 2.02
CA LEU A 206 10.66 -3.45 0.89
C LEU A 206 11.75 -3.94 -0.08
N GLU A 207 12.78 -3.13 -0.35
CA GLU A 207 13.91 -3.49 -1.20
C GLU A 207 14.78 -4.63 -0.68
N GLU A 208 14.66 -4.99 0.60
CA GLU A 208 15.32 -6.14 1.24
C GLU A 208 14.48 -7.42 1.18
N LYS A 209 13.30 -7.38 0.57
CA LYS A 209 12.31 -8.48 0.53
C LYS A 209 11.86 -8.75 -0.91
N THR A 210 11.35 -9.95 -1.12
CA THR A 210 10.70 -10.31 -2.39
C THR A 210 9.19 -10.31 -2.18
N PRO A 211 8.42 -9.51 -2.92
CA PRO A 211 6.96 -9.62 -2.92
C PRO A 211 6.48 -11.00 -3.37
N PRO A 212 5.31 -11.47 -2.91
CA PRO A 212 4.75 -12.75 -3.34
C PRO A 212 4.41 -12.72 -4.84
N GLY A 213 4.47 -13.89 -5.49
CA GLY A 213 4.25 -14.01 -6.95
C GLY A 213 2.88 -13.56 -7.44
N ILE A 214 1.91 -13.41 -6.54
CA ILE A 214 0.56 -12.90 -6.83
C ILE A 214 0.56 -11.46 -7.35
N VAL A 215 1.59 -10.65 -7.06
CA VAL A 215 1.67 -9.25 -7.51
C VAL A 215 1.73 -9.10 -9.04
N ASP A 216 2.16 -10.14 -9.77
CA ASP A 216 2.23 -10.18 -11.23
C ASP A 216 1.07 -10.92 -11.89
N LYS A 217 0.06 -11.31 -11.08
CA LYS A 217 -1.10 -12.08 -11.54
C LYS A 217 -2.39 -11.29 -11.38
N PHE A 218 -3.31 -11.50 -12.32
CA PHE A 218 -4.69 -11.07 -12.14
C PHE A 218 -5.39 -11.95 -11.11
N GLY A 219 -6.16 -11.36 -10.21
CA GLY A 219 -6.85 -12.07 -9.14
C GLY A 219 -8.35 -11.88 -9.13
N TRP A 220 -9.03 -12.81 -8.45
CA TRP A 220 -10.44 -12.71 -8.09
C TRP A 220 -10.62 -13.00 -6.61
N CYS A 221 -11.23 -12.05 -5.89
CA CYS A 221 -11.61 -12.14 -4.48
C CYS A 221 -13.10 -12.47 -4.38
N THR A 222 -13.46 -13.40 -3.52
CA THR A 222 -14.83 -13.88 -3.38
C THR A 222 -15.72 -13.00 -2.48
N TRP A 223 -15.19 -11.93 -1.86
CA TRP A 223 -15.92 -11.16 -0.85
C TRP A 223 -17.24 -10.60 -1.40
N ASP A 224 -17.20 -9.66 -2.34
CA ASP A 224 -18.44 -9.05 -2.86
C ASP A 224 -19.30 -10.03 -3.67
N ALA A 225 -18.69 -11.10 -4.21
CA ALA A 225 -19.42 -12.12 -4.95
C ALA A 225 -20.35 -12.97 -4.08
N PHE A 226 -19.95 -13.22 -2.83
CA PHE A 226 -20.66 -14.18 -1.97
C PHE A 226 -20.82 -13.72 -0.52
N TYR A 227 -19.99 -12.79 -0.07
CA TYR A 227 -19.82 -12.54 1.36
C TYR A 227 -19.64 -13.88 2.11
N LEU A 228 -20.36 -14.08 3.19
CA LEU A 228 -20.28 -15.28 4.03
C LEU A 228 -20.84 -16.57 3.39
N THR A 229 -21.47 -16.47 2.21
CA THR A 229 -22.10 -17.63 1.55
C THR A 229 -21.17 -18.35 0.57
N VAL A 230 -19.90 -17.96 0.49
CA VAL A 230 -18.91 -18.58 -0.39
C VAL A 230 -18.89 -20.10 -0.25
N ASN A 231 -18.84 -20.82 -1.38
CA ASN A 231 -18.86 -22.27 -1.45
C ASN A 231 -18.09 -22.77 -2.70
N PRO A 232 -17.70 -24.06 -2.74
CA PRO A 232 -16.89 -24.61 -3.83
C PRO A 232 -17.51 -24.47 -5.21
N GLU A 233 -18.81 -24.71 -5.37
CA GLU A 233 -19.51 -24.60 -6.66
C GLU A 233 -19.49 -23.15 -7.18
N GLY A 234 -19.75 -22.19 -6.29
CA GLY A 234 -19.70 -20.77 -6.62
C GLY A 234 -18.30 -20.32 -7.06
N VAL A 235 -17.27 -20.75 -6.34
CA VAL A 235 -15.87 -20.43 -6.68
C VAL A 235 -15.49 -21.03 -8.04
N HIS A 236 -15.77 -22.31 -8.23
CA HIS A 236 -15.53 -22.98 -9.53
C HIS A 236 -16.21 -22.25 -10.70
N LYS A 237 -17.48 -21.87 -10.53
CA LYS A 237 -18.28 -21.18 -11.54
C LYS A 237 -17.75 -19.78 -11.84
N GLY A 238 -17.28 -19.05 -10.80
CA GLY A 238 -16.66 -17.73 -10.97
C GLY A 238 -15.36 -17.80 -11.77
N VAL A 239 -14.46 -18.71 -11.41
CA VAL A 239 -13.20 -18.93 -12.15
C VAL A 239 -13.49 -19.31 -13.60
N LYS A 240 -14.45 -20.24 -13.82
CA LYS A 240 -14.85 -20.65 -15.18
C LYS A 240 -15.38 -19.47 -16.00
N CYS A 241 -16.22 -18.61 -15.43
CA CYS A 241 -16.72 -17.42 -16.13
C CYS A 241 -15.59 -16.49 -16.58
N LEU A 242 -14.61 -16.26 -15.73
CA LEU A 242 -13.46 -15.41 -16.06
C LEU A 242 -12.56 -16.02 -17.13
N VAL A 243 -12.31 -17.32 -17.07
CA VAL A 243 -11.56 -18.08 -18.10
C VAL A 243 -12.28 -18.05 -19.44
N ASP A 244 -13.58 -18.34 -19.45
CA ASP A 244 -14.41 -18.33 -20.67
C ASP A 244 -14.49 -16.92 -21.28
N GLY A 245 -14.41 -15.86 -20.44
CA GLY A 245 -14.36 -14.45 -20.86
C GLY A 245 -12.99 -13.98 -21.35
N GLY A 246 -11.97 -14.84 -21.30
CA GLY A 246 -10.60 -14.53 -21.75
C GLY A 246 -9.79 -13.69 -20.74
N CYS A 247 -10.20 -13.66 -19.48
CA CYS A 247 -9.49 -13.00 -18.38
C CYS A 247 -9.21 -14.00 -17.24
N PRO A 248 -8.39 -15.04 -17.48
CA PRO A 248 -8.17 -16.10 -16.51
C PRO A 248 -7.47 -15.57 -15.26
N PRO A 249 -7.97 -15.87 -14.04
CA PRO A 249 -7.28 -15.48 -12.83
C PRO A 249 -6.05 -16.38 -12.55
N GLY A 250 -4.95 -15.76 -12.13
CA GLY A 250 -3.79 -16.45 -11.58
C GLY A 250 -3.85 -16.56 -10.05
N LEU A 251 -4.66 -15.71 -9.41
CA LEU A 251 -4.95 -15.72 -7.98
C LEU A 251 -6.46 -15.89 -7.75
N VAL A 252 -6.82 -16.81 -6.86
CA VAL A 252 -8.16 -16.91 -6.26
C VAL A 252 -8.05 -16.65 -4.77
N LEU A 253 -8.67 -15.57 -4.28
CA LEU A 253 -8.72 -15.23 -2.86
C LEU A 253 -10.10 -15.61 -2.30
N ILE A 254 -10.16 -16.69 -1.52
CA ILE A 254 -11.36 -17.10 -0.79
C ILE A 254 -11.42 -16.28 0.50
N ASP A 255 -12.25 -15.26 0.50
CA ASP A 255 -12.41 -14.33 1.62
C ASP A 255 -13.24 -14.95 2.77
N ASP A 256 -13.62 -14.17 3.79
CA ASP A 256 -14.37 -14.66 4.96
C ASP A 256 -15.63 -15.48 4.56
N GLY A 257 -15.93 -16.51 5.33
CA GLY A 257 -17.08 -17.41 5.12
C GLY A 257 -16.72 -18.88 4.84
N TRP A 258 -15.44 -19.24 4.82
CA TRP A 258 -14.99 -20.64 4.62
C TRP A 258 -14.67 -21.40 5.92
N GLN A 259 -14.39 -20.68 7.02
CA GLN A 259 -13.91 -21.25 8.29
C GLN A 259 -15.05 -21.89 9.12
N SER A 260 -14.69 -22.88 9.94
CA SER A 260 -15.57 -23.47 10.95
C SER A 260 -15.68 -22.54 12.15
N ILE A 261 -16.85 -21.92 12.33
CA ILE A 261 -17.12 -20.91 13.35
C ILE A 261 -18.38 -21.22 14.13
N ALA A 262 -18.52 -20.65 15.32
CA ALA A 262 -19.71 -20.75 16.16
C ALA A 262 -19.89 -19.49 17.03
N HIS A 263 -21.14 -19.23 17.44
CA HIS A 263 -21.45 -18.27 18.50
C HIS A 263 -21.18 -18.86 19.89
N ASP A 264 -20.97 -18.00 20.89
CA ASP A 264 -20.79 -18.43 22.27
C ASP A 264 -22.01 -19.15 22.84
N SER A 265 -23.21 -18.92 22.29
CA SER A 265 -24.45 -19.59 22.65
C SER A 265 -24.59 -21.01 22.09
N ASP A 266 -23.79 -21.37 21.09
CA ASP A 266 -23.87 -22.68 20.44
C ASP A 266 -23.13 -23.74 21.25
N ASP A 267 -23.55 -25.02 21.11
CA ASP A 267 -22.79 -26.11 21.70
C ASP A 267 -21.38 -26.19 21.17
N ILE A 268 -20.40 -26.45 22.03
CA ILE A 268 -18.96 -26.38 21.71
C ILE A 268 -18.53 -27.36 20.60
N ASP A 269 -19.28 -28.45 20.41
CA ASP A 269 -19.02 -29.48 19.40
C ASP A 269 -19.82 -29.28 18.11
N VAL A 270 -20.70 -28.28 18.07
CA VAL A 270 -21.58 -28.00 16.94
C VAL A 270 -21.07 -26.77 16.20
N GLU A 271 -20.83 -26.95 14.92
CA GLU A 271 -20.59 -25.84 14.03
C GLU A 271 -21.85 -24.98 13.94
N GLY A 272 -21.73 -23.68 14.18
CA GLY A 272 -22.84 -22.75 14.13
C GLY A 272 -23.48 -22.71 12.74
N MET A 273 -24.75 -22.31 12.69
CA MET A 273 -25.41 -22.04 11.41
C MET A 273 -24.62 -20.96 10.66
N SER A 274 -24.49 -21.11 9.34
CA SER A 274 -23.79 -20.13 8.52
C SER A 274 -24.42 -18.75 8.67
N CYS A 275 -23.65 -17.77 9.11
CA CYS A 275 -24.01 -16.37 8.97
C CYS A 275 -24.20 -16.05 7.48
N THR A 276 -25.25 -15.31 7.14
CA THR A 276 -25.56 -14.98 5.75
C THR A 276 -25.53 -13.47 5.50
N VAL A 277 -25.62 -12.68 6.57
CA VAL A 277 -25.59 -11.22 6.51
C VAL A 277 -24.26 -10.71 7.05
N ALA A 278 -23.60 -9.83 6.29
CA ALA A 278 -22.36 -9.22 6.72
C ALA A 278 -22.54 -8.46 8.05
N GLY A 279 -21.62 -8.68 8.99
CA GLY A 279 -21.67 -8.16 10.36
C GLY A 279 -22.22 -9.18 11.40
N GLU A 280 -23.00 -10.18 11.01
CA GLU A 280 -23.45 -11.23 11.92
C GLU A 280 -22.31 -12.13 12.41
N GLN A 281 -21.27 -12.30 11.60
CA GLN A 281 -20.12 -13.15 11.92
C GLN A 281 -19.14 -12.52 12.94
N MET A 282 -19.14 -11.22 13.09
CA MET A 282 -18.14 -10.53 13.92
C MET A 282 -18.10 -10.98 15.39
N PRO A 283 -19.21 -11.34 16.05
CA PRO A 283 -19.17 -11.96 17.38
C PRO A 283 -18.81 -13.44 17.37
N CYS A 284 -18.73 -14.12 16.22
CA CYS A 284 -18.39 -15.53 16.13
C CYS A 284 -16.92 -15.79 16.43
N ARG A 285 -16.63 -17.02 16.86
CA ARG A 285 -15.27 -17.50 17.17
C ARG A 285 -14.89 -18.70 16.32
N LEU A 286 -13.61 -18.83 16.02
CA LEU A 286 -13.08 -20.03 15.36
C LEU A 286 -13.30 -21.24 16.25
N LEU A 287 -13.91 -22.29 15.70
CA LEU A 287 -14.23 -23.53 16.43
C LEU A 287 -13.18 -24.62 16.19
N LYS A 288 -12.61 -24.68 14.98
CA LYS A 288 -11.60 -25.67 14.56
C LYS A 288 -10.68 -25.05 13.52
N PHE A 289 -9.44 -25.53 13.45
CA PHE A 289 -8.53 -25.24 12.31
C PHE A 289 -8.95 -26.02 11.07
N GLN A 290 -10.15 -25.75 10.58
CA GLN A 290 -10.79 -26.53 9.53
C GLN A 290 -11.77 -25.65 8.75
N GLU A 291 -11.99 -26.03 7.50
CA GLU A 291 -13.08 -25.52 6.67
C GLU A 291 -14.46 -25.84 7.29
N ASN A 292 -15.44 -25.00 7.00
CA ASN A 292 -16.84 -25.25 7.40
C ASN A 292 -17.49 -26.33 6.51
N PHE A 293 -18.72 -26.71 6.86
CA PHE A 293 -19.47 -27.79 6.18
C PHE A 293 -19.58 -27.56 4.67
N LYS A 294 -19.70 -26.31 4.18
CA LYS A 294 -19.85 -26.00 2.75
C LYS A 294 -18.65 -26.52 1.93
N PHE A 295 -17.43 -26.36 2.45
CA PHE A 295 -16.21 -26.86 1.82
C PHE A 295 -15.89 -28.30 2.23
N ARG A 296 -16.20 -28.71 3.45
CA ARG A 296 -15.95 -30.08 3.95
C ARG A 296 -16.78 -31.12 3.20
N ASP A 297 -18.02 -30.79 2.83
CA ASP A 297 -18.94 -31.68 2.14
C ASP A 297 -18.72 -31.71 0.61
N TYR A 298 -17.74 -30.98 0.09
CA TYR A 298 -17.34 -31.09 -1.30
C TYR A 298 -16.89 -32.50 -1.63
N VAL A 299 -17.37 -33.06 -2.73
CA VAL A 299 -16.99 -34.36 -3.28
C VAL A 299 -16.38 -34.14 -4.66
N SER A 300 -15.15 -34.63 -4.89
CA SER A 300 -14.49 -34.54 -6.18
C SER A 300 -15.32 -35.24 -7.27
N PRO A 301 -15.62 -34.58 -8.38
CA PRO A 301 -16.24 -35.23 -9.53
C PRO A 301 -15.32 -36.27 -10.22
N LYS A 302 -13.99 -36.22 -9.93
CA LYS A 302 -13.01 -37.14 -10.48
C LYS A 302 -12.87 -38.42 -9.66
N ASP A 303 -12.99 -38.31 -8.33
CA ASP A 303 -12.93 -39.46 -7.38
C ASP A 303 -13.86 -39.21 -6.19
N PRO A 304 -14.98 -39.97 -6.07
CA PRO A 304 -15.93 -39.80 -4.98
C PRO A 304 -15.38 -40.09 -3.59
N ASN A 305 -14.19 -40.69 -3.46
CA ASN A 305 -13.54 -40.92 -2.18
C ASN A 305 -12.73 -39.69 -1.70
N GLU A 306 -12.49 -38.75 -2.58
CA GLU A 306 -11.77 -37.51 -2.25
C GLU A 306 -12.77 -36.39 -1.97
N VAL A 307 -12.69 -35.86 -0.76
CA VAL A 307 -13.65 -34.88 -0.22
C VAL A 307 -12.94 -33.70 0.44
N GLY A 308 -13.69 -32.65 0.70
CA GLY A 308 -13.29 -31.48 1.47
C GLY A 308 -12.44 -30.48 0.71
N MET A 309 -11.89 -29.52 1.43
CA MET A 309 -11.11 -28.40 0.88
C MET A 309 -9.92 -28.88 0.04
N LYS A 310 -9.24 -29.96 0.45
CA LYS A 310 -8.11 -30.52 -0.28
C LYS A 310 -8.46 -31.00 -1.68
N ALA A 311 -9.59 -31.71 -1.79
CA ALA A 311 -10.09 -32.17 -3.08
C ALA A 311 -10.53 -31.00 -3.97
N PHE A 312 -11.20 -30.02 -3.37
CA PHE A 312 -11.62 -28.80 -4.07
C PHE A 312 -10.43 -28.02 -4.64
N VAL A 313 -9.43 -27.70 -3.83
CA VAL A 313 -8.23 -26.96 -4.23
C VAL A 313 -7.50 -27.66 -5.38
N ARG A 314 -7.29 -28.96 -5.26
CA ARG A 314 -6.67 -29.75 -6.33
C ARG A 314 -7.50 -29.72 -7.60
N ASP A 315 -8.80 -29.99 -7.51
CA ASP A 315 -9.67 -30.07 -8.68
C ASP A 315 -9.76 -28.72 -9.41
N LEU A 316 -9.76 -27.61 -8.66
CA LEU A 316 -9.77 -26.27 -9.23
C LEU A 316 -8.47 -25.97 -10.00
N LYS A 317 -7.31 -26.26 -9.42
CA LYS A 317 -6.00 -26.06 -10.07
C LYS A 317 -5.79 -27.00 -11.26
N ASP A 318 -6.26 -28.25 -11.17
CA ASP A 318 -6.19 -29.23 -12.25
C ASP A 318 -7.05 -28.87 -13.46
N GLU A 319 -8.18 -28.21 -13.25
CA GLU A 319 -9.08 -27.79 -14.32
C GLU A 319 -8.66 -26.44 -14.94
N PHE A 320 -8.24 -25.52 -14.08
CA PHE A 320 -7.83 -24.17 -14.49
C PHE A 320 -6.34 -23.96 -14.24
N PHE A 321 -5.53 -24.38 -15.20
CA PHE A 321 -4.05 -24.37 -15.10
C PHE A 321 -3.45 -22.97 -14.98
N THR A 322 -4.24 -21.90 -15.16
CA THR A 322 -3.83 -20.51 -14.93
C THR A 322 -3.90 -20.12 -13.45
N VAL A 323 -4.66 -20.86 -12.63
CA VAL A 323 -4.76 -20.62 -11.19
C VAL A 323 -3.50 -21.12 -10.49
N ASP A 324 -2.51 -20.24 -10.38
CA ASP A 324 -1.24 -20.54 -9.71
C ASP A 324 -1.39 -20.51 -8.18
N TYR A 325 -2.21 -19.59 -7.66
CA TYR A 325 -2.34 -19.30 -6.23
C TYR A 325 -3.78 -19.34 -5.76
N ILE A 326 -4.00 -20.01 -4.63
CA ILE A 326 -5.25 -19.95 -3.87
C ILE A 326 -4.91 -19.47 -2.47
N TYR A 327 -5.38 -18.27 -2.10
CA TYR A 327 -5.25 -17.69 -0.78
C TYR A 327 -6.58 -17.79 -0.04
N VAL A 328 -6.51 -17.84 1.29
CA VAL A 328 -7.70 -17.78 2.15
C VAL A 328 -7.56 -16.69 3.20
N TRP A 329 -8.68 -16.12 3.58
CA TRP A 329 -8.78 -15.11 4.62
C TRP A 329 -8.75 -15.74 6.02
N HIS A 330 -8.11 -15.09 6.99
CA HIS A 330 -8.36 -15.27 8.42
C HIS A 330 -8.03 -13.98 9.19
N ALA A 331 -8.67 -13.78 10.37
CA ALA A 331 -8.29 -12.69 11.25
C ALA A 331 -6.99 -13.01 12.00
N LEU A 332 -6.25 -11.99 12.45
CA LEU A 332 -4.99 -12.16 13.19
C LEU A 332 -5.13 -13.14 14.37
N CYS A 333 -6.24 -13.06 15.12
CA CYS A 333 -6.56 -13.97 16.22
C CYS A 333 -7.40 -15.19 15.78
N GLY A 334 -7.37 -15.56 14.49
CA GLY A 334 -8.04 -16.72 13.91
C GLY A 334 -9.39 -16.39 13.29
N TYR A 335 -10.24 -15.65 13.98
CA TYR A 335 -11.51 -15.12 13.48
C TYR A 335 -11.82 -13.76 14.13
N TRP A 336 -12.89 -13.09 13.76
CA TRP A 336 -13.31 -11.79 14.32
C TRP A 336 -13.39 -11.81 15.84
N GLY A 337 -14.09 -12.79 16.43
CA GLY A 337 -14.18 -12.99 17.88
C GLY A 337 -13.05 -13.85 18.47
N GLY A 338 -11.99 -14.14 17.73
CA GLY A 338 -10.87 -15.00 18.18
C GLY A 338 -11.22 -16.49 18.18
N LEU A 339 -10.61 -17.25 19.08
CA LEU A 339 -10.83 -18.70 19.24
C LEU A 339 -11.92 -19.00 20.27
N ARG A 340 -12.67 -20.08 20.05
CA ARG A 340 -13.66 -20.57 21.00
C ARG A 340 -12.99 -21.15 22.25
N PRO A 341 -13.17 -20.57 23.45
CA PRO A 341 -12.62 -21.12 24.68
C PRO A 341 -13.11 -22.54 24.94
N GLY A 342 -12.21 -23.45 25.32
CA GLY A 342 -12.53 -24.84 25.61
C GLY A 342 -12.77 -25.74 24.40
N ALA A 343 -12.62 -25.24 23.16
CA ALA A 343 -12.70 -26.07 21.96
C ALA A 343 -11.57 -27.12 21.96
N PRO A 344 -11.89 -28.42 21.78
CA PRO A 344 -10.94 -29.52 22.06
C PRO A 344 -9.71 -29.56 21.19
N THR A 345 -9.80 -28.99 19.98
CA THR A 345 -8.74 -29.04 18.95
C THR A 345 -7.96 -27.74 18.81
N LEU A 346 -8.28 -26.72 19.59
CA LEU A 346 -7.66 -25.42 19.57
C LEU A 346 -6.74 -25.20 20.78
N PRO A 347 -5.72 -24.34 20.66
CA PRO A 347 -4.96 -23.89 21.83
C PRO A 347 -5.89 -23.25 22.88
N PRO A 348 -5.51 -23.29 24.16
CA PRO A 348 -6.26 -22.61 25.20
C PRO A 348 -6.43 -21.12 24.90
N SER A 349 -7.65 -20.62 25.00
CA SER A 349 -7.97 -19.20 24.84
C SER A 349 -8.84 -18.70 25.99
N THR A 350 -8.78 -17.41 26.24
CA THR A 350 -9.61 -16.73 27.25
C THR A 350 -10.28 -15.52 26.64
N ILE A 351 -11.49 -15.19 27.09
CA ILE A 351 -12.17 -13.98 26.60
C ILE A 351 -11.50 -12.76 27.20
N VAL A 352 -10.91 -11.93 26.33
CA VAL A 352 -10.35 -10.62 26.65
C VAL A 352 -11.23 -9.56 26.01
N ARG A 353 -11.68 -8.58 26.75
CA ARG A 353 -12.43 -7.45 26.21
C ARG A 353 -11.44 -6.40 25.71
N PRO A 354 -11.55 -5.95 24.44
CA PRO A 354 -10.72 -4.88 23.92
C PRO A 354 -10.97 -3.56 24.65
N GLU A 355 -9.89 -2.81 24.91
CA GLU A 355 -9.94 -1.47 25.49
C GLU A 355 -9.28 -0.47 24.55
N LEU A 356 -10.04 0.53 24.09
CA LEU A 356 -9.50 1.58 23.26
C LEU A 356 -8.72 2.60 24.09
N SER A 357 -7.52 2.95 23.64
CA SER A 357 -6.78 4.10 24.20
C SER A 357 -7.54 5.41 23.97
N PRO A 358 -7.26 6.47 24.72
CA PRO A 358 -7.90 7.77 24.50
C PRO A 358 -7.76 8.30 23.07
N GLY A 359 -6.62 8.05 22.40
CA GLY A 359 -6.43 8.44 21.00
C GLY A 359 -7.36 7.71 20.04
N LEU A 360 -7.53 6.39 20.24
CA LEU A 360 -8.41 5.56 19.41
C LEU A 360 -9.91 5.87 19.58
N LYS A 361 -10.32 6.31 20.77
CA LYS A 361 -11.71 6.80 21.01
C LYS A 361 -12.05 8.04 20.17
N LEU A 362 -11.04 8.70 19.64
CA LEU A 362 -11.18 9.88 18.78
C LEU A 362 -11.18 9.53 17.29
N THR A 363 -11.07 8.28 16.92
CA THR A 363 -11.24 7.81 15.54
C THR A 363 -12.72 7.66 15.16
N MET A 364 -13.01 7.44 13.89
CA MET A 364 -14.34 7.17 13.39
C MET A 364 -14.89 5.87 13.98
N GLN A 365 -16.18 5.87 14.35
CA GLN A 365 -16.86 4.64 14.75
C GLN A 365 -16.78 3.58 13.64
N ASP A 366 -16.59 2.33 14.07
CA ASP A 366 -16.48 1.18 13.19
C ASP A 366 -17.29 0.01 13.79
N LEU A 367 -18.17 -0.59 12.98
CA LEU A 367 -19.06 -1.67 13.41
C LEU A 367 -18.29 -2.88 13.93
N ALA A 368 -17.14 -3.19 13.30
CA ALA A 368 -16.32 -4.31 13.73
C ALA A 368 -15.74 -4.07 15.14
N VAL A 369 -15.25 -2.84 15.40
CA VAL A 369 -14.76 -2.45 16.74
C VAL A 369 -15.86 -2.55 17.77
N ASP A 370 -17.05 -2.01 17.50
CA ASP A 370 -18.19 -2.07 18.44
C ASP A 370 -18.54 -3.53 18.77
N LYS A 371 -18.62 -4.41 17.78
CA LYS A 371 -18.94 -5.83 17.96
C LYS A 371 -17.90 -6.58 18.79
N ILE A 372 -16.61 -6.40 18.50
CA ILE A 372 -15.54 -7.09 19.24
C ILE A 372 -15.36 -6.55 20.66
N VAL A 373 -15.63 -5.26 20.90
CA VAL A 373 -15.62 -4.67 22.26
C VAL A 373 -16.76 -5.27 23.10
N ASP A 374 -17.95 -5.40 22.53
CA ASP A 374 -19.12 -5.94 23.24
C ASP A 374 -18.94 -7.42 23.62
N THR A 375 -18.41 -8.23 22.68
CA THR A 375 -18.33 -9.68 22.85
C THR A 375 -16.99 -10.17 23.40
N GLY A 376 -15.94 -9.36 23.27
CA GLY A 376 -14.56 -9.73 23.59
C GLY A 376 -13.96 -10.70 22.57
N ILE A 377 -12.67 -10.92 22.70
CA ILE A 377 -11.86 -11.79 21.82
C ILE A 377 -11.47 -13.06 22.59
N GLY A 378 -11.69 -14.22 22.03
CA GLY A 378 -11.12 -15.48 22.50
C GLY A 378 -9.64 -15.50 22.20
N PHE A 379 -8.85 -14.96 23.12
CA PHE A 379 -7.46 -14.62 22.92
C PHE A 379 -6.53 -15.74 23.39
N VAL A 380 -5.56 -16.08 22.55
CA VAL A 380 -4.48 -17.03 22.86
C VAL A 380 -3.35 -16.27 23.54
N SER A 381 -2.80 -16.81 24.64
CA SER A 381 -1.64 -16.21 25.31
C SER A 381 -0.47 -16.06 24.33
N PRO A 382 0.33 -14.96 24.39
CA PRO A 382 1.50 -14.78 23.53
C PRO A 382 2.48 -15.96 23.53
N ASP A 383 2.59 -16.66 24.67
CA ASP A 383 3.45 -17.87 24.80
C ASP A 383 2.97 -19.04 23.92
N MET A 384 1.70 -19.05 23.53
CA MET A 384 1.06 -20.09 22.70
C MET A 384 0.83 -19.62 21.24
N ALA A 385 1.22 -18.41 20.90
CA ALA A 385 0.99 -17.85 19.56
C ALA A 385 1.65 -18.67 18.44
N ASN A 386 2.82 -19.24 18.69
CA ASN A 386 3.49 -20.13 17.75
C ASN A 386 2.67 -21.41 17.49
N GLU A 387 2.12 -22.03 18.54
CA GLU A 387 1.29 -23.23 18.42
C GLU A 387 -0.02 -22.92 17.67
N PHE A 388 -0.59 -21.76 17.93
CA PHE A 388 -1.78 -21.29 17.24
C PHE A 388 -1.55 -21.18 15.72
N TYR A 389 -0.54 -20.42 15.27
CA TYR A 389 -0.27 -20.26 13.83
C TYR A 389 0.22 -21.55 13.20
N GLU A 390 1.01 -22.36 13.89
CA GLU A 390 1.44 -23.69 13.40
C GLU A 390 0.21 -24.58 13.13
N GLY A 391 -0.75 -24.63 14.05
CA GLY A 391 -1.98 -25.42 13.86
C GLY A 391 -2.81 -24.95 12.67
N LEU A 392 -3.00 -23.63 12.51
CA LEU A 392 -3.78 -23.06 11.42
C LEU A 392 -3.07 -23.20 10.07
N HIS A 393 -1.83 -22.74 9.96
CA HIS A 393 -1.13 -22.65 8.68
C HIS A 393 -0.65 -24.01 8.16
N SER A 394 -0.25 -24.95 9.05
CA SER A 394 0.05 -26.31 8.61
C SER A 394 -1.17 -27.02 8.02
N ARG A 395 -2.37 -26.78 8.60
CA ARG A 395 -3.62 -27.30 8.01
C ARG A 395 -3.85 -26.72 6.62
N LEU A 396 -3.69 -25.41 6.45
CA LEU A 396 -3.88 -24.73 5.17
C LEU A 396 -2.91 -25.25 4.10
N GLN A 397 -1.63 -25.36 4.42
CA GLN A 397 -0.62 -25.92 3.54
C GLN A 397 -0.97 -27.38 3.15
N ASN A 398 -1.40 -28.19 4.10
CA ASN A 398 -1.76 -29.60 3.85
C ASN A 398 -2.97 -29.78 2.92
N VAL A 399 -3.83 -28.80 2.80
CA VAL A 399 -4.95 -28.79 1.85
C VAL A 399 -4.64 -28.10 0.54
N GLY A 400 -3.40 -27.57 0.37
CA GLY A 400 -2.90 -26.98 -0.88
C GLY A 400 -3.14 -25.49 -1.03
N ILE A 401 -3.42 -24.76 0.06
CA ILE A 401 -3.49 -23.30 0.10
C ILE A 401 -2.07 -22.74 0.03
N ASP A 402 -1.88 -21.70 -0.80
CA ASP A 402 -0.56 -21.13 -1.11
C ASP A 402 -0.22 -19.90 -0.26
N GLY A 403 -1.22 -19.31 0.41
CA GLY A 403 -1.03 -18.13 1.26
C GLY A 403 -2.30 -17.67 1.92
N VAL A 404 -2.19 -16.56 2.65
CA VAL A 404 -3.28 -16.04 3.48
C VAL A 404 -3.46 -14.52 3.31
N LYS A 405 -4.71 -14.05 3.41
CA LYS A 405 -5.04 -12.66 3.73
C LYS A 405 -5.27 -12.59 5.22
N VAL A 406 -4.40 -11.88 5.94
CA VAL A 406 -4.51 -11.69 7.39
C VAL A 406 -5.16 -10.35 7.66
N ASP A 407 -6.32 -10.37 8.26
CA ASP A 407 -7.13 -9.20 8.59
C ASP A 407 -7.19 -8.95 10.11
N VAL A 408 -7.74 -7.82 10.53
CA VAL A 408 -7.88 -7.43 11.96
C VAL A 408 -6.53 -7.36 12.68
N ILE A 409 -5.47 -6.93 11.99
CA ILE A 409 -4.09 -6.95 12.52
C ILE A 409 -3.97 -6.03 13.73
N HIS A 410 -4.65 -4.88 13.74
CA HIS A 410 -4.55 -3.91 14.84
C HIS A 410 -5.41 -4.20 16.07
N ILE A 411 -5.85 -5.44 16.27
CA ILE A 411 -6.55 -5.81 17.49
C ILE A 411 -5.63 -5.87 18.73
N LEU A 412 -4.33 -6.16 18.54
CA LEU A 412 -3.39 -6.42 19.64
C LEU A 412 -3.24 -5.24 20.59
N GLU A 413 -3.22 -4.01 20.08
CA GLU A 413 -3.10 -2.81 20.90
C GLU A 413 -4.26 -2.60 21.89
N MET A 414 -5.42 -3.20 21.60
CA MET A 414 -6.61 -3.15 22.46
C MET A 414 -6.70 -4.32 23.45
N LEU A 415 -5.82 -5.32 23.33
CA LEU A 415 -5.82 -6.54 24.16
C LEU A 415 -4.62 -6.61 25.12
N CYS A 416 -3.73 -5.63 25.10
CA CYS A 416 -2.37 -5.72 25.62
C CYS A 416 -2.20 -5.47 27.11
N GLU A 417 -3.24 -5.02 27.84
CA GLU A 417 -3.17 -4.61 29.26
C GLU A 417 -2.46 -5.64 30.15
N LYS A 418 -2.77 -6.94 30.00
CA LYS A 418 -2.21 -8.02 30.83
C LYS A 418 -1.00 -8.74 30.22
N TYR A 419 -0.49 -8.26 29.08
CA TYR A 419 0.50 -8.96 28.27
C TYR A 419 1.77 -8.13 28.00
N GLY A 420 2.13 -7.25 28.93
CA GLY A 420 3.36 -6.45 28.85
C GLY A 420 3.24 -5.18 28.00
N GLY A 421 2.00 -4.83 27.60
CA GLY A 421 1.73 -3.67 26.75
C GLY A 421 1.76 -3.99 25.27
N ARG A 422 1.45 -2.98 24.48
CA ARG A 422 1.18 -3.10 23.03
C ARG A 422 2.39 -3.55 22.23
N VAL A 423 3.58 -3.04 22.56
CA VAL A 423 4.82 -3.34 21.82
C VAL A 423 5.27 -4.77 22.07
N ASP A 424 5.27 -5.23 23.31
CA ASP A 424 5.73 -6.59 23.65
C ASP A 424 4.74 -7.64 23.15
N LEU A 425 3.45 -7.38 23.26
CA LEU A 425 2.43 -8.26 22.69
C LEU A 425 2.53 -8.35 21.17
N ALA A 426 2.69 -7.21 20.48
CA ALA A 426 2.85 -7.17 19.03
C ALA A 426 4.10 -7.93 18.58
N LYS A 427 5.24 -7.74 19.25
CA LYS A 427 6.47 -8.50 18.98
C LYS A 427 6.26 -10.01 19.04
N ALA A 428 5.56 -10.49 20.08
CA ALA A 428 5.31 -11.93 20.26
C ALA A 428 4.45 -12.50 19.13
N TYR A 429 3.34 -11.85 18.82
CA TYR A 429 2.40 -12.31 17.78
C TYR A 429 2.99 -12.20 16.38
N PHE A 430 3.61 -11.07 16.02
CA PHE A 430 4.18 -10.91 14.68
C PHE A 430 5.40 -11.80 14.44
N LYS A 431 6.19 -12.08 15.47
CA LYS A 431 7.26 -13.08 15.39
C LYS A 431 6.70 -14.48 15.15
N ALA A 432 5.62 -14.86 15.82
CA ALA A 432 4.97 -16.14 15.64
C ALA A 432 4.34 -16.26 14.24
N LEU A 433 3.64 -15.22 13.77
CA LEU A 433 3.09 -15.13 12.42
C LEU A 433 4.19 -15.26 11.36
N THR A 434 5.25 -14.44 11.46
CA THR A 434 6.40 -14.47 10.54
C THR A 434 7.06 -15.85 10.49
N SER A 435 7.27 -16.49 11.65
CA SER A 435 7.86 -17.84 11.72
C SER A 435 7.00 -18.88 11.00
N SER A 436 5.68 -18.79 11.16
CA SER A 436 4.74 -19.71 10.53
C SER A 436 4.63 -19.46 9.02
N VAL A 437 4.60 -18.20 8.59
CA VAL A 437 4.60 -17.82 7.15
C VAL A 437 5.86 -18.29 6.47
N ASN A 438 7.03 -18.11 7.09
CA ASN A 438 8.30 -18.59 6.57
C ASN A 438 8.31 -20.12 6.36
N LYS A 439 7.63 -20.84 7.23
CA LYS A 439 7.57 -22.31 7.19
C LYS A 439 6.55 -22.85 6.19
N HIS A 440 5.40 -22.22 6.05
CA HIS A 440 4.25 -22.79 5.37
C HIS A 440 3.88 -22.09 4.05
N PHE A 441 4.33 -20.85 3.82
CA PHE A 441 3.95 -20.03 2.67
C PHE A 441 5.16 -19.31 2.03
N ASP A 442 6.26 -20.03 1.85
CA ASP A 442 7.49 -19.59 1.17
C ASP A 442 8.08 -18.26 1.69
N GLY A 443 7.70 -17.86 2.91
CA GLY A 443 8.20 -16.68 3.60
C GLY A 443 7.49 -15.36 3.24
N ASN A 444 6.64 -15.34 2.22
CA ASN A 444 5.99 -14.10 1.73
C ASN A 444 4.52 -14.24 1.31
N GLY A 445 3.91 -15.42 1.43
CA GLY A 445 2.54 -15.69 1.02
C GLY A 445 1.48 -15.04 1.94
N VAL A 446 1.56 -13.73 2.14
CA VAL A 446 0.63 -12.96 2.98
C VAL A 446 0.21 -11.67 2.30
N ILE A 447 -1.09 -11.38 2.35
CA ILE A 447 -1.66 -10.03 2.19
C ILE A 447 -2.03 -9.53 3.59
N ALA A 448 -1.35 -8.50 4.09
CA ALA A 448 -1.72 -7.86 5.35
C ALA A 448 -2.89 -6.89 5.13
N SER A 449 -3.80 -6.80 6.10
CA SER A 449 -4.97 -5.92 6.04
C SER A 449 -5.40 -5.45 7.44
N MET A 450 -5.97 -4.25 7.53
CA MET A 450 -6.33 -3.58 8.78
C MET A 450 -5.09 -3.34 9.68
N GLU A 451 -3.96 -2.92 9.08
CA GLU A 451 -2.64 -2.89 9.71
C GLU A 451 -2.01 -1.49 9.80
N HIS A 452 -2.75 -0.42 9.51
CA HIS A 452 -2.20 0.93 9.36
C HIS A 452 -1.77 1.55 10.70
N CYS A 453 -0.65 1.11 11.26
CA CYS A 453 0.00 1.72 12.41
C CYS A 453 1.50 1.41 12.45
N ASN A 454 2.27 2.29 13.09
CA ASN A 454 3.70 2.10 13.29
C ASN A 454 4.04 0.82 14.06
N ASP A 455 3.16 0.34 14.94
CA ASP A 455 3.36 -0.95 15.63
C ASP A 455 3.56 -2.09 14.63
N PHE A 456 2.68 -2.20 13.63
CA PHE A 456 2.82 -3.23 12.61
C PHE A 456 3.97 -2.91 11.65
N MET A 457 4.09 -1.69 11.17
CA MET A 457 5.15 -1.32 10.22
C MET A 457 6.53 -1.61 10.79
N PHE A 458 6.77 -1.31 12.07
CA PHE A 458 8.06 -1.55 12.72
C PHE A 458 8.24 -2.94 13.30
N LEU A 459 7.19 -3.71 13.56
CA LEU A 459 7.29 -5.01 14.25
C LEU A 459 6.81 -6.20 13.41
N GLY A 460 5.94 -5.96 12.42
CA GLY A 460 5.29 -7.02 11.64
C GLY A 460 5.87 -7.23 10.25
N THR A 461 6.72 -6.33 9.76
CA THR A 461 7.16 -6.34 8.35
C THR A 461 8.59 -6.90 8.14
N GLU A 462 9.05 -7.80 9.01
CA GLU A 462 10.33 -8.51 8.79
C GLU A 462 10.27 -9.44 7.56
N ALA A 463 9.18 -10.18 7.38
CA ALA A 463 8.93 -11.05 6.22
C ALA A 463 7.78 -10.57 5.35
N ILE A 464 6.68 -10.07 5.94
CA ILE A 464 5.51 -9.60 5.21
C ILE A 464 5.90 -8.46 4.27
N SER A 465 5.64 -8.63 2.99
CA SER A 465 6.07 -7.74 1.92
C SER A 465 4.93 -7.22 1.04
N LEU A 466 3.68 -7.54 1.35
CA LEU A 466 2.48 -7.09 0.65
C LEU A 466 1.39 -6.74 1.66
N GLY A 467 0.74 -5.60 1.52
CA GLY A 467 -0.36 -5.20 2.38
C GLY A 467 -1.19 -4.05 1.82
N ARG A 468 -2.39 -3.95 2.33
CA ARG A 468 -3.39 -2.95 1.98
C ARG A 468 -2.90 -1.56 2.40
N VAL A 469 -3.10 -0.59 1.53
CA VAL A 469 -2.71 0.80 1.82
C VAL A 469 -3.91 1.76 1.84
N GLY A 470 -5.11 1.25 1.81
CA GLY A 470 -6.35 2.02 1.93
C GLY A 470 -7.44 1.26 2.66
N ASP A 471 -8.45 2.00 3.14
CA ASP A 471 -9.71 1.41 3.62
C ASP A 471 -10.32 0.50 2.54
N ASP A 472 -11.24 -0.37 2.91
CA ASP A 472 -11.89 -1.28 1.97
C ASP A 472 -12.50 -0.53 0.78
N PHE A 473 -12.45 -1.18 -0.39
CA PHE A 473 -13.31 -0.79 -1.49
C PHE A 473 -14.77 -1.00 -1.10
N TRP A 474 -15.56 0.05 -1.15
CA TRP A 474 -16.99 0.01 -0.90
C TRP A 474 -17.75 0.15 -2.22
N CYS A 475 -18.54 -0.85 -2.59
CA CYS A 475 -19.35 -0.80 -3.81
C CYS A 475 -20.54 0.18 -3.72
N THR A 476 -20.86 0.65 -2.50
CA THR A 476 -21.86 1.69 -2.23
C THR A 476 -21.35 2.65 -1.17
N ASP A 477 -21.80 3.90 -1.19
CA ASP A 477 -21.50 4.83 -0.12
C ASP A 477 -22.37 4.52 1.11
N PRO A 478 -21.79 4.19 2.30
CA PRO A 478 -22.56 3.70 3.45
C PRO A 478 -23.56 4.71 4.02
N SER A 479 -23.31 6.00 3.84
CA SER A 479 -24.21 7.08 4.31
C SER A 479 -25.34 7.39 3.34
N GLY A 480 -25.44 6.69 2.22
CA GLY A 480 -26.43 6.92 1.17
C GLY A 480 -26.30 8.32 0.58
N ASP A 481 -25.60 8.47 -0.52
CA ASP A 481 -25.61 9.75 -1.22
C ASP A 481 -26.94 9.93 -1.95
N ILE A 482 -27.72 10.90 -1.49
CA ILE A 482 -29.00 11.30 -2.12
C ILE A 482 -28.82 11.72 -3.58
N ASN A 483 -27.60 12.15 -3.96
CA ASN A 483 -27.27 12.63 -5.29
C ASN A 483 -26.56 11.58 -6.17
N GLY A 484 -26.32 10.37 -5.67
CA GLY A 484 -25.59 9.33 -6.38
C GLY A 484 -24.10 9.65 -6.58
N THR A 485 -23.52 10.45 -5.69
CA THR A 485 -22.10 10.79 -5.73
C THR A 485 -21.28 9.67 -5.12
N TYR A 486 -20.35 9.14 -5.87
CA TYR A 486 -19.49 8.06 -5.40
C TYR A 486 -18.24 8.60 -4.68
N TRP A 487 -18.42 9.48 -3.70
CA TRP A 487 -17.34 10.21 -3.04
C TRP A 487 -16.35 9.30 -2.28
N LEU A 488 -16.79 8.14 -1.76
CA LEU A 488 -15.89 7.15 -1.14
C LEU A 488 -14.86 6.62 -2.12
N GLN A 489 -15.16 6.57 -3.42
CA GLN A 489 -14.23 6.11 -4.44
C GLN A 489 -13.04 7.07 -4.57
N GLY A 490 -13.29 8.38 -4.47
CA GLY A 490 -12.23 9.40 -4.38
C GLY A 490 -11.40 9.28 -3.11
N CYS A 491 -12.03 9.08 -1.95
CA CYS A 491 -11.34 8.83 -0.67
C CYS A 491 -10.39 7.65 -0.78
N HIS A 492 -10.86 6.52 -1.32
CA HIS A 492 -10.07 5.30 -1.49
C HIS A 492 -8.80 5.55 -2.32
N MET A 493 -8.91 6.29 -3.44
CA MET A 493 -7.75 6.65 -4.27
C MET A 493 -6.71 7.47 -3.51
N VAL A 494 -7.17 8.46 -2.77
CA VAL A 494 -6.29 9.36 -2.00
C VAL A 494 -5.62 8.61 -0.84
N HIS A 495 -6.37 7.76 -0.11
CA HIS A 495 -5.81 6.90 0.93
C HIS A 495 -4.68 6.05 0.36
N CYS A 496 -4.93 5.32 -0.73
CA CYS A 496 -3.94 4.44 -1.33
C CYS A 496 -2.70 5.20 -1.81
N ALA A 497 -2.88 6.33 -2.49
CA ALA A 497 -1.78 7.10 -3.04
C ALA A 497 -0.86 7.68 -1.96
N TYR A 498 -1.41 8.34 -0.94
CA TYR A 498 -0.61 9.02 0.08
C TYR A 498 -0.06 8.06 1.13
N ASN A 499 -0.81 7.03 1.53
CA ASN A 499 -0.31 6.03 2.46
C ASN A 499 0.89 5.27 1.87
N SER A 500 0.94 5.10 0.54
CA SER A 500 2.08 4.48 -0.14
C SER A 500 3.38 5.22 0.07
N LEU A 501 3.37 6.55 0.31
CA LEU A 501 4.57 7.33 0.59
C LEU A 501 5.32 6.83 1.84
N TRP A 502 4.57 6.41 2.86
CA TRP A 502 5.10 5.89 4.11
C TRP A 502 5.16 4.36 4.10
N MET A 503 4.04 3.68 3.85
CA MET A 503 3.93 2.21 3.93
C MET A 503 4.74 1.50 2.85
N GLY A 504 4.91 2.10 1.66
CA GLY A 504 5.69 1.56 0.55
C GLY A 504 7.18 1.34 0.85
N ASN A 505 7.70 1.89 1.95
CA ASN A 505 9.04 1.57 2.42
C ASN A 505 9.12 0.20 3.10
N PHE A 506 7.99 -0.36 3.54
CA PHE A 506 7.90 -1.62 4.28
C PHE A 506 7.28 -2.74 3.45
N ILE A 507 6.20 -2.44 2.73
CA ILE A 507 5.39 -3.40 2.00
C ILE A 507 5.11 -2.90 0.58
N GLN A 508 4.91 -3.82 -0.37
CA GLN A 508 4.35 -3.48 -1.68
C GLN A 508 2.90 -3.03 -1.46
N PRO A 509 2.54 -1.80 -1.88
CA PRO A 509 1.18 -1.30 -1.72
C PRO A 509 0.15 -2.12 -2.50
N ASP A 510 -0.86 -2.59 -1.80
CA ASP A 510 -2.06 -3.21 -2.35
C ASP A 510 -3.21 -2.19 -2.30
N TRP A 511 -3.75 -1.85 -3.48
CA TRP A 511 -4.85 -0.88 -3.63
C TRP A 511 -6.23 -1.52 -3.57
N ASP A 512 -6.33 -2.75 -3.07
CA ASP A 512 -7.56 -3.51 -2.89
C ASP A 512 -8.27 -3.95 -4.19
N MET A 513 -9.25 -4.82 -3.99
CA MET A 513 -10.21 -5.24 -5.00
C MET A 513 -11.06 -4.08 -5.53
N PHE A 514 -11.74 -4.31 -6.65
CA PHE A 514 -12.83 -3.47 -7.16
C PHE A 514 -13.81 -4.32 -7.98
N GLN A 515 -14.97 -3.76 -8.30
CA GLN A 515 -15.94 -4.42 -9.18
C GLN A 515 -15.86 -3.85 -10.59
N SER A 516 -15.70 -4.70 -11.62
CA SER A 516 -15.54 -4.29 -13.01
C SER A 516 -16.82 -3.66 -13.61
N THR A 517 -17.97 -3.92 -12.99
CA THR A 517 -19.28 -3.37 -13.40
C THR A 517 -19.74 -2.17 -12.57
N HIS A 518 -18.91 -1.71 -11.61
CA HIS A 518 -19.21 -0.53 -10.80
C HIS A 518 -19.22 0.74 -11.68
N PRO A 519 -20.07 1.75 -11.40
CA PRO A 519 -20.07 3.02 -12.15
C PRO A 519 -18.72 3.72 -12.24
N CYS A 520 -17.84 3.54 -11.23
CA CYS A 520 -16.47 4.05 -11.21
C CYS A 520 -15.41 2.96 -11.59
N ALA A 521 -15.81 1.87 -12.25
CA ALA A 521 -14.89 0.75 -12.53
C ALA A 521 -13.65 1.16 -13.33
N GLU A 522 -13.79 1.99 -14.36
CA GLU A 522 -12.66 2.48 -15.14
C GLU A 522 -11.69 3.33 -14.30
N PHE A 523 -12.21 4.13 -13.37
CA PHE A 523 -11.44 4.94 -12.43
C PHE A 523 -10.58 4.04 -11.51
N HIS A 524 -11.18 2.97 -10.97
CA HIS A 524 -10.47 1.97 -10.18
C HIS A 524 -9.48 1.15 -11.01
N ALA A 525 -9.87 0.70 -12.19
CA ALA A 525 -9.00 -0.06 -13.09
C ALA A 525 -7.75 0.74 -13.48
N ALA A 526 -7.93 2.01 -13.83
CA ALA A 526 -6.82 2.90 -14.18
C ALA A 526 -5.82 3.08 -13.04
N SER A 527 -6.29 3.27 -11.82
CA SER A 527 -5.42 3.43 -10.67
C SER A 527 -4.63 2.15 -10.35
N ARG A 528 -5.29 0.97 -10.37
CA ARG A 528 -4.60 -0.31 -10.14
C ARG A 528 -3.60 -0.62 -11.24
N ALA A 529 -3.90 -0.29 -12.50
CA ALA A 529 -3.00 -0.50 -13.62
C ALA A 529 -1.63 0.17 -13.43
N ILE A 530 -1.59 1.31 -12.73
CA ILE A 530 -0.36 2.07 -12.50
C ILE A 530 0.09 2.07 -11.04
N SER A 531 -0.63 1.38 -10.13
CA SER A 531 -0.29 1.32 -8.71
C SER A 531 1.06 0.63 -8.43
N GLY A 532 1.47 -0.31 -9.28
CA GLY A 532 2.61 -1.20 -9.05
C GLY A 532 2.29 -2.38 -8.14
N GLY A 533 1.09 -2.44 -7.57
CA GLY A 533 0.59 -3.53 -6.73
C GLY A 533 -0.15 -4.61 -7.52
N PRO A 534 -0.74 -5.59 -6.82
CA PRO A 534 -1.59 -6.62 -7.44
C PRO A 534 -2.87 -6.00 -8.01
N ILE A 535 -3.48 -6.69 -8.97
CA ILE A 535 -4.77 -6.32 -9.56
C ILE A 535 -5.72 -7.49 -9.37
N TYR A 536 -6.78 -7.29 -8.61
CA TYR A 536 -7.83 -8.28 -8.42
C TYR A 536 -9.21 -7.64 -8.30
N ILE A 537 -10.23 -8.38 -8.72
CA ILE A 537 -11.62 -7.92 -8.70
C ILE A 537 -12.45 -8.74 -7.70
N SER A 538 -13.61 -8.22 -7.35
CA SER A 538 -14.60 -8.87 -6.47
C SER A 538 -15.96 -9.07 -7.13
N ASP A 539 -15.98 -9.13 -8.45
CA ASP A 539 -17.21 -9.25 -9.26
C ASP A 539 -18.07 -10.44 -8.85
N CYS A 540 -19.38 -10.26 -8.84
CA CYS A 540 -20.34 -11.35 -8.78
C CYS A 540 -20.21 -12.29 -9.99
N VAL A 541 -20.44 -13.58 -9.78
CA VAL A 541 -20.35 -14.60 -10.83
C VAL A 541 -21.25 -14.25 -12.02
N GLY A 542 -20.65 -14.15 -13.19
CA GLY A 542 -21.34 -13.82 -14.45
C GLY A 542 -21.67 -12.34 -14.64
N GLN A 543 -21.21 -11.47 -13.74
CA GLN A 543 -21.36 -10.02 -13.86
C GLN A 543 -19.97 -9.38 -14.03
N HIS A 544 -19.43 -9.45 -15.25
CA HIS A 544 -18.09 -8.97 -15.58
C HIS A 544 -18.11 -8.02 -16.75
N ASP A 545 -17.35 -6.94 -16.70
CA ASP A 545 -17.01 -6.10 -17.84
C ASP A 545 -15.72 -6.62 -18.48
N PHE A 546 -15.83 -7.57 -19.40
CA PHE A 546 -14.66 -8.16 -20.06
C PHE A 546 -13.92 -7.17 -20.97
N ASP A 547 -14.58 -6.14 -21.47
CA ASP A 547 -13.89 -5.13 -22.28
C ASP A 547 -12.97 -4.28 -21.42
N LEU A 548 -13.38 -3.94 -20.19
CA LEU A 548 -12.52 -3.30 -19.22
C LEU A 548 -11.41 -4.24 -18.72
N LEU A 549 -11.76 -5.48 -18.36
CA LEU A 549 -10.79 -6.44 -17.79
C LEU A 549 -9.66 -6.78 -18.78
N ARG A 550 -9.95 -6.94 -20.08
CA ARG A 550 -8.91 -7.16 -21.12
C ARG A 550 -7.92 -6.01 -21.27
N ARG A 551 -8.21 -4.85 -20.70
CA ARG A 551 -7.24 -3.73 -20.62
C ARG A 551 -6.29 -3.85 -19.45
N LEU A 552 -6.48 -4.81 -18.54
CA LEU A 552 -5.66 -5.08 -17.35
C LEU A 552 -4.93 -6.42 -17.43
N VAL A 553 -5.58 -7.43 -18.03
CA VAL A 553 -5.18 -8.85 -17.96
C VAL A 553 -4.69 -9.33 -19.31
N LEU A 554 -3.56 -10.02 -19.32
CA LEU A 554 -3.05 -10.74 -20.49
C LEU A 554 -3.69 -12.13 -20.60
N PRO A 555 -3.69 -12.75 -21.79
CA PRO A 555 -4.33 -14.06 -22.00
C PRO A 555 -3.83 -15.20 -21.11
N ASP A 556 -2.65 -15.07 -20.50
CA ASP A 556 -2.06 -16.03 -19.55
C ASP A 556 -2.38 -15.71 -18.06
N GLY A 557 -3.25 -14.75 -17.80
CA GLY A 557 -3.61 -14.34 -16.44
C GLY A 557 -2.59 -13.44 -15.74
N SER A 558 -1.53 -13.02 -16.42
CA SER A 558 -0.59 -12.04 -15.91
C SER A 558 -1.04 -10.60 -16.18
N ILE A 559 -0.39 -9.65 -15.53
CA ILE A 559 -0.62 -8.22 -15.68
C ILE A 559 0.64 -7.49 -16.14
N LEU A 560 0.47 -6.29 -16.67
CA LEU A 560 1.57 -5.37 -16.98
C LEU A 560 1.80 -4.43 -15.80
N ARG A 561 2.53 -4.90 -14.77
CA ARG A 561 2.81 -4.15 -13.54
C ARG A 561 3.90 -3.10 -13.77
N CYS A 562 3.76 -1.92 -13.14
CA CYS A 562 4.82 -0.93 -13.04
C CYS A 562 6.00 -1.42 -12.19
N GLU A 563 7.19 -0.89 -12.43
CA GLU A 563 8.44 -1.29 -11.75
C GLU A 563 8.55 -0.73 -10.31
N TYR A 564 7.76 0.28 -9.97
CA TYR A 564 7.73 0.92 -8.66
C TYR A 564 6.29 0.97 -8.12
N TYR A 565 6.07 1.52 -6.95
CA TYR A 565 4.73 1.80 -6.43
C TYR A 565 4.33 3.26 -6.68
N ALA A 566 3.06 3.49 -7.02
CA ALA A 566 2.56 4.82 -7.34
C ALA A 566 2.57 5.74 -6.11
N LEU A 567 3.00 6.98 -6.33
CA LEU A 567 3.06 8.05 -5.33
C LEU A 567 2.43 9.33 -5.87
N PRO A 568 1.89 10.21 -5.00
CA PRO A 568 1.47 11.53 -5.41
C PRO A 568 2.63 12.30 -6.05
N THR A 569 2.34 13.12 -7.06
CA THR A 569 3.35 14.03 -7.62
C THR A 569 3.77 15.08 -6.58
N ARG A 570 4.99 15.59 -6.71
CA ARG A 570 5.59 16.52 -5.74
C ARG A 570 4.70 17.74 -5.43
N ASP A 571 4.07 18.30 -6.44
CA ASP A 571 3.18 19.46 -6.36
C ASP A 571 1.83 19.15 -5.67
N ARG A 572 1.54 17.88 -5.39
CA ARG A 572 0.30 17.45 -4.72
C ARG A 572 0.50 17.03 -3.26
N LEU A 573 1.73 16.87 -2.80
CA LEU A 573 2.00 16.35 -1.46
C LEU A 573 1.36 17.18 -0.33
N PHE A 574 1.29 18.50 -0.49
CA PHE A 574 0.79 19.44 0.53
C PHE A 574 -0.57 20.05 0.15
N GLU A 575 -1.32 19.40 -0.72
CA GLU A 575 -2.64 19.84 -1.18
C GLU A 575 -3.72 18.83 -0.77
N ASP A 576 -5.00 19.24 -0.83
CA ASP A 576 -6.13 18.39 -0.46
C ASP A 576 -6.94 17.99 -1.70
N PRO A 577 -6.72 16.79 -2.27
CA PRO A 577 -7.46 16.33 -3.43
C PRO A 577 -8.86 15.79 -3.13
N LEU A 578 -9.38 15.93 -1.89
CA LEU A 578 -10.68 15.38 -1.48
C LEU A 578 -11.79 16.41 -1.37
N HIS A 579 -11.52 17.55 -0.74
CA HIS A 579 -12.59 18.52 -0.43
C HIS A 579 -12.19 19.99 -0.44
N ASP A 580 -11.09 20.36 -1.10
CA ASP A 580 -10.73 21.76 -1.33
C ASP A 580 -11.42 22.36 -2.59
N GLY A 581 -12.07 21.54 -3.41
CA GLY A 581 -12.82 21.94 -4.61
C GLY A 581 -11.96 22.34 -5.80
N LYS A 582 -10.63 22.18 -5.75
CA LYS A 582 -9.68 22.65 -6.79
C LYS A 582 -8.54 21.69 -7.11
N THR A 583 -8.10 20.88 -6.16
CA THR A 583 -6.93 20.01 -6.34
C THR A 583 -7.29 18.69 -7.00
N MET A 584 -6.70 18.43 -8.15
CA MET A 584 -6.75 17.13 -8.83
C MET A 584 -5.65 16.24 -8.28
N LEU A 585 -5.95 15.01 -7.91
CA LEU A 585 -4.93 14.02 -7.56
C LEU A 585 -4.10 13.71 -8.82
N LYS A 586 -2.79 13.83 -8.71
CA LYS A 586 -1.82 13.33 -9.69
C LYS A 586 -0.91 12.32 -9.01
N ILE A 587 -0.73 11.16 -9.63
CA ILE A 587 0.21 10.13 -9.18
C ILE A 587 1.17 9.79 -10.30
N TRP A 588 2.39 9.42 -9.95
CA TRP A 588 3.41 8.96 -10.89
C TRP A 588 3.88 7.55 -10.57
N ASN A 589 4.35 6.85 -11.59
CA ASN A 589 5.06 5.59 -11.45
C ASN A 589 6.06 5.43 -12.61
N LEU A 590 6.86 4.37 -12.57
CA LEU A 590 7.85 4.01 -13.57
C LEU A 590 7.53 2.68 -14.20
N ASN A 591 7.69 2.59 -15.51
CA ASN A 591 7.90 1.36 -16.25
C ASN A 591 9.39 1.26 -16.61
N LYS A 592 9.81 0.16 -17.20
CA LYS A 592 11.24 -0.10 -17.45
C LYS A 592 11.96 0.98 -18.27
N TYR A 593 11.25 1.65 -19.18
CA TYR A 593 11.83 2.63 -20.11
C TYR A 593 11.06 3.96 -20.15
N THR A 594 9.98 4.08 -19.43
CA THR A 594 9.08 5.24 -19.46
C THR A 594 8.56 5.58 -18.07
N GLY A 595 8.16 6.82 -17.87
CA GLY A 595 7.30 7.22 -16.77
C GLY A 595 5.82 7.06 -17.14
N ILE A 596 4.97 7.04 -16.12
CA ILE A 596 3.53 7.14 -16.27
C ILE A 596 2.95 8.06 -15.21
N ILE A 597 2.04 8.93 -15.62
CA ILE A 597 1.30 9.84 -14.73
C ILE A 597 -0.18 9.48 -14.83
N GLY A 598 -0.85 9.36 -13.69
CA GLY A 598 -2.30 9.27 -13.60
C GLY A 598 -2.86 10.54 -12.97
N ALA A 599 -3.82 11.16 -13.64
CA ALA A 599 -4.60 12.28 -13.12
C ALA A 599 -6.01 11.78 -12.78
N PHE A 600 -6.50 12.11 -11.58
CA PHE A 600 -7.78 11.62 -11.06
C PHE A 600 -8.54 12.76 -10.38
N ASN A 601 -9.80 12.97 -10.74
CA ASN A 601 -10.66 13.91 -10.01
C ASN A 601 -11.36 13.19 -8.86
N CYS A 602 -10.79 13.30 -7.66
CA CYS A 602 -11.25 12.62 -6.44
C CYS A 602 -12.13 13.49 -5.53
N GLN A 603 -12.42 14.73 -5.92
CA GLN A 603 -13.15 15.69 -5.08
C GLN A 603 -14.59 15.23 -4.78
N GLY A 604 -15.06 15.45 -3.56
CA GLY A 604 -16.45 15.23 -3.20
C GLY A 604 -16.71 14.62 -1.82
N GLY A 605 -15.67 14.22 -1.10
CA GLY A 605 -15.82 13.67 0.25
C GLY A 605 -14.50 13.46 0.95
N GLY A 606 -14.52 13.29 2.26
CA GLY A 606 -13.32 13.08 3.06
C GLY A 606 -13.59 13.21 4.55
N TRP A 607 -12.50 13.30 5.31
CA TRP A 607 -12.54 13.44 6.76
C TRP A 607 -13.11 14.80 7.21
N CYS A 608 -14.08 14.73 8.12
CA CYS A 608 -14.62 15.90 8.78
C CYS A 608 -14.23 15.90 10.26
N ARG A 609 -13.45 16.88 10.68
CA ARG A 609 -12.94 17.01 12.05
C ARG A 609 -14.06 17.18 13.09
N GLU A 610 -15.10 17.95 12.75
CA GLU A 610 -16.21 18.26 13.65
C GLU A 610 -17.05 17.01 13.95
N THR A 611 -17.32 16.21 12.93
CA THR A 611 -18.15 15.01 13.06
C THR A 611 -17.34 13.75 13.31
N ARG A 612 -16.01 13.82 13.14
CA ARG A 612 -15.05 12.72 13.27
C ARG A 612 -15.44 11.50 12.43
N ARG A 613 -15.73 11.74 11.17
CA ARG A 613 -16.06 10.70 10.18
C ARG A 613 -15.84 11.21 8.76
N ASN A 614 -15.68 10.30 7.85
CA ASN A 614 -15.76 10.61 6.43
C ASN A 614 -17.20 10.96 6.06
N GLN A 615 -17.35 12.00 5.24
CA GLN A 615 -18.65 12.44 4.76
C GLN A 615 -18.56 13.06 3.36
N CYS A 616 -19.72 13.18 2.71
CA CYS A 616 -19.85 13.86 1.43
C CYS A 616 -19.68 15.38 1.60
N PHE A 617 -18.92 15.98 0.69
CA PHE A 617 -18.77 17.44 0.52
C PHE A 617 -19.19 17.80 -0.92
N SER A 618 -20.48 17.70 -1.20
CA SER A 618 -21.04 17.86 -2.54
C SER A 618 -20.71 19.21 -3.21
N GLN A 619 -20.45 20.27 -2.42
CA GLN A 619 -19.99 21.57 -2.91
C GLN A 619 -18.59 21.54 -3.55
N CYS A 620 -17.81 20.51 -3.30
CA CYS A 620 -16.47 20.32 -3.87
C CYS A 620 -16.47 19.48 -5.16
N VAL A 621 -17.63 18.92 -5.54
CA VAL A 621 -17.79 18.09 -6.74
C VAL A 621 -17.87 18.98 -7.97
N ASN A 622 -16.73 19.21 -8.62
CA ASN A 622 -16.61 20.11 -9.77
C ASN A 622 -15.73 19.49 -10.86
N THR A 623 -15.88 19.95 -12.11
CA THR A 623 -14.88 19.73 -13.15
C THR A 623 -13.60 20.46 -12.76
N LEU A 624 -12.47 19.77 -12.77
CA LEU A 624 -11.17 20.33 -12.41
C LEU A 624 -10.26 20.42 -13.62
N THR A 625 -9.41 21.45 -13.63
CA THR A 625 -8.31 21.60 -14.57
C THR A 625 -7.01 21.67 -13.80
N ALA A 626 -6.01 20.91 -14.24
CA ALA A 626 -4.67 20.89 -13.69
C ALA A 626 -3.64 20.80 -14.81
N THR A 627 -2.40 21.19 -14.51
CA THR A 627 -1.26 20.99 -15.41
C THR A 627 -0.42 19.81 -14.98
N THR A 628 0.26 19.20 -15.94
CA THR A 628 1.26 18.15 -15.72
C THR A 628 2.40 18.32 -16.73
N ASN A 629 3.61 17.89 -16.36
CA ASN A 629 4.78 17.91 -17.23
C ASN A 629 5.69 16.69 -16.96
N PRO A 630 6.69 16.41 -17.79
CA PRO A 630 7.58 15.26 -17.62
C PRO A 630 8.31 15.21 -16.27
N ASN A 631 8.55 16.36 -15.60
CA ASN A 631 9.18 16.40 -14.27
C ASN A 631 8.25 16.04 -13.12
N ASP A 632 6.96 15.81 -13.37
CA ASP A 632 6.07 15.19 -12.38
C ASP A 632 6.43 13.72 -12.10
N VAL A 633 7.27 13.10 -12.96
CA VAL A 633 7.82 11.76 -12.76
C VAL A 633 9.17 11.85 -12.04
N GLU A 634 9.33 11.09 -10.96
CA GLU A 634 10.60 10.99 -10.22
C GLU A 634 11.51 9.93 -10.85
N TRP A 635 12.20 10.30 -11.93
CA TRP A 635 12.97 9.41 -12.82
C TRP A 635 14.10 8.62 -12.14
N ASN A 636 14.61 9.13 -11.02
CA ASN A 636 15.69 8.51 -10.25
C ASN A 636 15.18 7.54 -9.16
N SER A 637 13.88 7.27 -9.13
CA SER A 637 13.28 6.38 -8.14
C SER A 637 13.30 4.92 -8.57
N GLY A 638 13.05 4.01 -7.62
CA GLY A 638 13.01 2.57 -7.87
C GLY A 638 14.38 1.91 -7.99
N SER A 639 14.38 0.61 -8.32
CA SER A 639 15.59 -0.21 -8.46
C SER A 639 16.30 -0.01 -9.80
N ASN A 640 15.57 0.51 -10.80
CA ASN A 640 16.06 0.74 -12.16
C ASN A 640 15.78 2.18 -12.58
N PRO A 641 16.56 3.17 -12.10
CA PRO A 641 16.38 4.56 -12.48
C PRO A 641 16.51 4.75 -14.00
N ILE A 642 15.69 5.62 -14.56
CA ILE A 642 15.73 5.96 -15.98
C ILE A 642 16.55 7.23 -16.12
N SER A 643 17.70 7.14 -16.81
CA SER A 643 18.51 8.33 -17.10
C SER A 643 17.81 9.20 -18.12
N ILE A 644 17.54 10.44 -17.73
CA ILE A 644 17.03 11.49 -18.60
C ILE A 644 18.05 12.59 -18.85
N GLU A 645 19.33 12.33 -18.55
CA GLU A 645 20.42 13.24 -18.88
C GLU A 645 20.46 13.50 -20.39
N ASN A 646 20.44 14.76 -20.78
CA ASN A 646 20.39 15.20 -22.17
C ASN A 646 19.09 14.87 -22.95
N VAL A 647 18.00 14.52 -22.27
CA VAL A 647 16.68 14.42 -22.89
C VAL A 647 16.06 15.82 -22.96
N GLU A 648 15.94 16.36 -24.18
CA GLU A 648 15.38 17.69 -24.41
C GLU A 648 13.86 17.64 -24.69
N GLU A 649 13.34 16.48 -25.10
CA GLU A 649 11.95 16.29 -25.50
C GLU A 649 11.39 14.95 -25.01
N PHE A 650 10.12 14.94 -24.69
CA PHE A 650 9.35 13.78 -24.26
C PHE A 650 8.12 13.60 -25.15
N ALA A 651 7.78 12.35 -25.44
CA ALA A 651 6.52 11.95 -26.09
C ALA A 651 5.49 11.62 -25.00
N LEU A 652 4.47 12.47 -24.88
CA LEU A 652 3.35 12.31 -23.94
C LEU A 652 2.19 11.67 -24.68
N PHE A 653 1.82 10.43 -24.30
CA PHE A 653 0.67 9.75 -24.89
C PHE A 653 -0.49 9.71 -23.90
N LEU A 654 -1.60 10.38 -24.23
CA LEU A 654 -2.83 10.44 -23.46
C LEU A 654 -3.73 9.24 -23.79
N SER A 655 -4.00 8.40 -22.81
CA SER A 655 -4.69 7.11 -23.02
C SER A 655 -6.15 7.25 -23.44
N GLN A 656 -6.87 8.27 -22.91
CA GLN A 656 -8.30 8.46 -23.20
C GLN A 656 -8.52 9.07 -24.59
N SER A 657 -7.79 10.13 -24.91
CA SER A 657 -7.89 10.80 -26.22
C SER A 657 -7.08 10.12 -27.32
N LYS A 658 -6.15 9.20 -26.95
CA LYS A 658 -5.17 8.55 -27.83
C LYS A 658 -4.29 9.55 -28.61
N LYS A 659 -4.10 10.73 -28.05
CA LYS A 659 -3.27 11.80 -28.62
C LYS A 659 -1.83 11.70 -28.16
N LEU A 660 -0.94 12.05 -29.07
CA LEU A 660 0.49 12.25 -28.79
C LEU A 660 0.78 13.74 -28.75
N VAL A 661 1.49 14.16 -27.72
CA VAL A 661 2.02 15.53 -27.58
C VAL A 661 3.50 15.45 -27.33
N LEU A 662 4.29 16.22 -28.07
CA LEU A 662 5.72 16.42 -27.77
C LEU A 662 5.85 17.57 -26.78
N SER A 663 6.68 17.40 -25.77
CA SER A 663 6.80 18.33 -24.64
C SER A 663 8.25 18.42 -24.19
N GLY A 664 8.73 19.62 -23.94
CA GLY A 664 9.97 19.80 -23.19
C GLY A 664 9.77 19.37 -21.71
N PRO A 665 10.86 19.21 -20.95
CA PRO A 665 10.79 18.68 -19.58
C PRO A 665 9.94 19.53 -18.62
N ASN A 666 9.79 20.83 -18.89
CA ASN A 666 9.05 21.77 -18.05
C ASN A 666 7.80 22.35 -18.76
N ASP A 667 7.45 21.86 -19.93
CA ASP A 667 6.28 22.38 -20.65
C ASP A 667 5.01 21.77 -20.08
N ASP A 668 4.12 22.63 -19.62
CA ASP A 668 2.86 22.21 -18.99
C ASP A 668 1.84 21.75 -20.02
N LEU A 669 1.29 20.56 -19.81
CA LEU A 669 0.13 20.01 -20.48
C LEU A 669 -1.11 20.17 -19.59
N GLU A 670 -2.13 20.87 -20.11
CA GLU A 670 -3.39 21.06 -19.41
C GLU A 670 -4.29 19.81 -19.52
N ILE A 671 -4.86 19.38 -18.38
CA ILE A 671 -5.81 18.26 -18.27
C ILE A 671 -7.06 18.75 -17.56
N THR A 672 -8.23 18.52 -18.17
CA THR A 672 -9.53 18.81 -17.58
C THR A 672 -10.32 17.52 -17.39
N LEU A 673 -10.79 17.28 -16.17
CA LEU A 673 -11.52 16.07 -15.78
C LEU A 673 -12.84 16.41 -15.07
N GLU A 674 -13.92 15.79 -15.49
CA GLU A 674 -15.17 15.72 -14.75
C GLU A 674 -14.98 14.91 -13.45
N PRO A 675 -15.90 15.02 -12.47
CA PRO A 675 -15.83 14.23 -11.24
C PRO A 675 -15.72 12.72 -11.50
N PHE A 676 -14.83 12.05 -10.77
CA PHE A 676 -14.55 10.61 -10.86
C PHE A 676 -14.11 10.13 -12.26
N LYS A 677 -13.51 11.04 -13.04
CA LYS A 677 -12.82 10.74 -14.31
C LYS A 677 -11.31 10.80 -14.12
N PHE A 678 -10.61 10.19 -15.07
CA PHE A 678 -9.16 10.08 -15.05
C PHE A 678 -8.55 10.29 -16.44
N GLU A 679 -7.25 10.55 -16.46
CA GLU A 679 -6.38 10.44 -17.64
C GLU A 679 -5.09 9.71 -17.22
N LEU A 680 -4.62 8.78 -18.06
CA LEU A 680 -3.31 8.16 -17.94
C LEU A 680 -2.40 8.67 -19.04
N ILE A 681 -1.20 9.09 -18.67
CA ILE A 681 -0.24 9.70 -19.58
C ILE A 681 1.06 8.91 -19.52
N THR A 682 1.38 8.21 -20.60
CA THR A 682 2.71 7.63 -20.77
C THR A 682 3.68 8.75 -21.11
N VAL A 683 4.76 8.85 -20.34
CA VAL A 683 5.84 9.85 -20.52
C VAL A 683 7.08 9.13 -21.00
N SER A 684 7.40 9.28 -22.27
CA SER A 684 8.50 8.55 -22.91
C SER A 684 9.63 9.50 -23.34
N PRO A 685 10.87 9.33 -22.85
CA PRO A 685 12.01 10.09 -23.32
C PRO A 685 12.23 9.91 -24.82
N VAL A 686 12.40 11.00 -25.55
CA VAL A 686 12.70 10.98 -26.98
C VAL A 686 14.20 10.85 -27.18
N VAL A 687 14.63 9.84 -27.95
CA VAL A 687 16.04 9.56 -28.26
C VAL A 687 16.26 9.79 -29.77
N THR A 688 17.33 10.49 -30.11
CA THR A 688 17.76 10.64 -31.50
C THR A 688 18.68 9.50 -31.92
N ILE A 689 18.31 8.77 -32.99
CA ILE A 689 19.12 7.69 -33.56
C ILE A 689 20.28 8.31 -34.34
N GLU A 690 21.51 8.00 -33.96
CA GLU A 690 22.74 8.66 -34.47
C GLU A 690 22.92 8.55 -35.99
N GLY A 691 22.59 7.39 -36.60
CA GLY A 691 22.88 7.13 -38.03
C GLY A 691 22.03 7.91 -39.01
N ASN A 692 20.79 8.31 -38.63
CA ASN A 692 19.82 8.89 -39.58
C ASN A 692 19.06 10.11 -39.04
N SER A 693 19.39 10.58 -37.85
CA SER A 693 18.75 11.73 -37.18
C SER A 693 17.23 11.55 -37.03
N VAL A 694 16.78 10.34 -36.77
CA VAL A 694 15.38 10.05 -36.45
C VAL A 694 15.19 10.17 -34.93
N GLN A 695 14.22 10.94 -34.51
CA GLN A 695 13.76 10.97 -33.12
C GLN A 695 12.76 9.82 -32.89
N PHE A 696 12.92 9.12 -31.78
CA PHE A 696 12.14 7.92 -31.48
C PHE A 696 11.81 7.82 -30.00
N ALA A 697 10.58 7.37 -29.67
CA ALA A 697 10.17 7.06 -28.32
C ALA A 697 9.14 5.90 -28.30
N PRO A 698 9.29 4.88 -27.44
CA PRO A 698 8.29 3.83 -27.29
C PRO A 698 7.04 4.35 -26.55
N ILE A 699 5.86 3.98 -27.02
CA ILE A 699 4.58 4.25 -26.35
C ILE A 699 4.08 2.96 -25.68
N GLY A 700 3.94 1.87 -26.45
CA GLY A 700 3.51 0.56 -25.94
C GLY A 700 2.18 0.07 -26.51
N LEU A 701 1.52 -0.87 -25.81
CA LEU A 701 0.23 -1.45 -26.19
C LEU A 701 -0.92 -0.51 -25.76
N VAL A 702 -1.52 0.19 -26.73
CA VAL A 702 -2.55 1.23 -26.45
C VAL A 702 -3.93 0.65 -26.11
N ASN A 703 -4.09 -0.65 -26.20
CA ASN A 703 -5.26 -1.37 -25.70
C ASN A 703 -5.14 -1.75 -24.22
N MET A 704 -3.96 -1.57 -23.60
CA MET A 704 -3.74 -1.79 -22.17
C MET A 704 -3.76 -0.46 -21.41
N LEU A 705 -4.25 -0.46 -20.15
CA LEU A 705 -4.23 0.73 -19.30
C LEU A 705 -2.80 1.13 -18.93
N ASN A 706 -1.94 0.19 -18.52
CA ASN A 706 -0.50 0.42 -18.42
C ASN A 706 0.16 0.17 -19.77
N THR A 707 -0.03 1.09 -20.71
CA THR A 707 0.40 1.01 -22.11
C THR A 707 1.87 0.60 -22.25
N SER A 708 2.77 1.29 -21.58
CA SER A 708 4.22 1.10 -21.70
C SER A 708 4.78 -0.01 -20.83
N GLY A 709 4.00 -0.57 -19.91
CA GLY A 709 4.36 -1.79 -19.19
C GLY A 709 4.61 -3.00 -20.09
N ALA A 710 4.15 -2.93 -21.34
CA ALA A 710 4.42 -3.93 -22.35
C ALA A 710 5.87 -3.94 -22.87
N VAL A 711 6.63 -2.85 -22.74
CA VAL A 711 8.01 -2.71 -23.25
C VAL A 711 8.99 -3.41 -22.32
N ARG A 712 9.58 -4.52 -22.76
CA ARG A 712 10.47 -5.37 -21.95
C ARG A 712 11.94 -5.22 -22.30
N SER A 713 12.27 -4.85 -23.55
CA SER A 713 13.62 -4.47 -24.00
C SER A 713 13.55 -3.37 -25.04
N LEU A 714 14.59 -2.54 -25.10
CA LEU A 714 14.70 -1.45 -26.06
C LEU A 714 16.17 -1.30 -26.44
N VAL A 715 16.48 -1.51 -27.71
CA VAL A 715 17.85 -1.44 -28.25
C VAL A 715 17.87 -0.55 -29.46
N TYR A 716 18.72 0.47 -29.44
CA TYR A 716 18.97 1.39 -30.53
C TYR A 716 20.18 0.94 -31.35
N HIS A 717 20.05 0.94 -32.67
CA HIS A 717 21.12 0.71 -33.66
C HIS A 717 21.22 1.91 -34.61
N GLU A 718 22.25 2.01 -35.43
CA GLU A 718 22.46 3.13 -36.35
C GLU A 718 21.27 3.40 -37.31
N GLU A 719 20.59 2.37 -37.80
CA GLU A 719 19.49 2.48 -38.76
C GLU A 719 18.22 1.71 -38.32
N SER A 720 18.14 1.28 -37.07
CA SER A 720 16.98 0.51 -36.59
C SER A 720 16.81 0.59 -35.10
N VAL A 721 15.57 0.34 -34.64
CA VAL A 721 15.22 0.16 -33.22
C VAL A 721 14.56 -1.19 -33.05
N GLU A 722 14.99 -1.94 -32.04
CA GLU A 722 14.41 -3.23 -31.67
C GLU A 722 13.78 -3.16 -30.30
N ILE A 723 12.52 -3.61 -30.19
CA ILE A 723 11.72 -3.55 -28.97
C ILE A 723 11.20 -4.95 -28.66
N GLY A 724 11.53 -5.47 -27.47
CA GLY A 724 10.85 -6.64 -26.92
C GLY A 724 9.53 -6.23 -26.24
N VAL A 725 8.44 -6.84 -26.68
CA VAL A 725 7.08 -6.52 -26.22
C VAL A 725 6.46 -7.74 -25.57
N ARG A 726 5.82 -7.55 -24.43
CA ARG A 726 4.96 -8.55 -23.79
C ARG A 726 3.49 -8.16 -23.94
N GLY A 727 2.71 -9.05 -24.51
CA GLY A 727 1.26 -8.85 -24.72
C GLY A 727 0.88 -8.88 -26.19
N ALA A 728 -0.38 -8.57 -26.48
CA ALA A 728 -0.94 -8.53 -27.81
C ALA A 728 -1.85 -7.31 -28.01
N GLY A 729 -1.94 -6.84 -29.23
CA GLY A 729 -2.78 -5.70 -29.59
C GLY A 729 -2.06 -4.63 -30.39
N GLU A 730 -2.62 -3.45 -30.44
CA GLU A 730 -2.04 -2.32 -31.16
C GLU A 730 -0.88 -1.71 -30.36
N PHE A 731 0.32 -1.85 -30.90
CA PHE A 731 1.55 -1.26 -30.36
C PHE A 731 1.90 0.02 -31.10
N ARG A 732 2.19 1.08 -30.36
CA ARG A 732 2.56 2.38 -30.91
C ARG A 732 3.94 2.82 -30.48
N VAL A 733 4.62 3.57 -31.36
CA VAL A 733 5.82 4.33 -31.08
C VAL A 733 5.75 5.71 -31.73
N TYR A 734 6.41 6.67 -31.13
CA TYR A 734 6.72 7.94 -31.80
C TYR A 734 7.95 7.76 -32.69
N ALA A 735 7.90 8.26 -33.92
CA ALA A 735 9.05 8.38 -34.83
C ALA A 735 8.90 9.63 -35.70
N SER A 736 9.91 10.50 -35.69
CA SER A 736 9.89 11.76 -36.48
C SER A 736 9.87 11.52 -37.97
N LYS A 737 10.24 10.31 -38.45
CA LYS A 737 10.20 9.88 -39.85
C LYS A 737 9.50 8.54 -39.94
N LYS A 738 8.80 8.30 -41.06
CA LYS A 738 8.18 7.00 -41.37
C LYS A 738 9.28 5.94 -41.53
N PRO A 739 9.20 4.80 -40.84
CA PRO A 739 10.11 3.67 -41.09
C PRO A 739 10.04 3.19 -42.53
N VAL A 740 11.14 2.69 -43.07
CA VAL A 740 11.17 2.02 -44.40
C VAL A 740 10.65 0.60 -44.31
N GLY A 741 10.60 0.03 -43.10
CA GLY A 741 10.04 -1.33 -42.87
C GLY A 741 9.84 -1.61 -41.38
N CYS A 742 8.95 -2.56 -41.09
CA CYS A 742 8.71 -3.10 -39.77
C CYS A 742 8.73 -4.61 -39.80
N LYS A 743 9.29 -5.25 -38.79
CA LYS A 743 9.31 -6.71 -38.64
C LYS A 743 8.83 -7.09 -37.22
N ILE A 744 8.07 -8.18 -37.12
CA ILE A 744 7.76 -8.83 -35.84
C ILE A 744 8.34 -10.24 -35.90
N ASP A 745 9.16 -10.63 -34.93
CA ASP A 745 9.83 -11.92 -34.82
C ASP A 745 10.61 -12.33 -36.12
N GLY A 746 11.15 -11.32 -36.80
CA GLY A 746 11.91 -11.45 -38.03
C GLY A 746 11.08 -11.36 -39.33
N GLU A 747 9.76 -11.52 -39.26
CA GLU A 747 8.85 -11.47 -40.40
C GLU A 747 8.40 -10.02 -40.68
N ALA A 748 8.36 -9.63 -41.97
CA ALA A 748 7.90 -8.32 -42.38
C ALA A 748 6.38 -8.17 -42.16
N VAL A 749 5.97 -7.06 -41.54
CA VAL A 749 4.56 -6.78 -41.26
C VAL A 749 4.13 -5.43 -41.81
N GLU A 750 2.84 -5.30 -42.11
CA GLU A 750 2.23 -4.02 -42.44
C GLU A 750 2.15 -3.13 -41.18
N PHE A 751 2.33 -1.84 -41.36
CA PHE A 751 2.24 -0.84 -40.29
C PHE A 751 1.61 0.45 -40.77
N GLY A 752 0.89 1.12 -39.88
CA GLY A 752 0.38 2.48 -40.11
C GLY A 752 1.42 3.53 -39.71
N TYR A 753 1.35 4.71 -40.31
CA TYR A 753 2.10 5.89 -39.88
C TYR A 753 1.25 7.14 -40.05
N GLU A 754 0.87 7.75 -38.95
CA GLU A 754 0.02 8.94 -38.90
C GLU A 754 0.43 9.82 -37.72
N GLU A 755 0.44 11.12 -37.90
CA GLU A 755 0.81 12.10 -36.85
C GLU A 755 2.11 11.75 -36.10
N SER A 756 3.13 11.30 -36.84
CA SER A 756 4.41 10.83 -36.30
C SER A 756 4.31 9.60 -35.36
N MET A 757 3.21 8.90 -35.35
CA MET A 757 3.05 7.60 -34.68
C MET A 757 3.13 6.45 -35.68
N VAL A 758 3.92 5.44 -35.37
CA VAL A 758 3.94 4.15 -36.05
C VAL A 758 3.03 3.20 -35.30
N MET A 759 2.12 2.53 -36.00
CA MET A 759 1.14 1.61 -35.43
C MET A 759 1.33 0.21 -36.04
N VAL A 760 1.44 -0.81 -35.19
CA VAL A 760 1.59 -2.21 -35.62
C VAL A 760 0.76 -3.12 -34.73
N GLN A 761 0.18 -4.19 -35.32
CA GLN A 761 -0.55 -5.20 -34.56
C GLN A 761 0.38 -6.32 -34.11
N VAL A 762 0.52 -6.50 -32.80
CA VAL A 762 1.31 -7.54 -32.17
C VAL A 762 0.41 -8.73 -31.87
N PRO A 763 0.71 -9.94 -32.39
CA PRO A 763 -0.02 -11.13 -32.05
C PRO A 763 0.35 -11.64 -30.66
N TRP A 764 -0.52 -12.47 -30.06
CA TRP A 764 -0.14 -13.21 -28.85
C TRP A 764 0.76 -14.40 -29.23
N SER A 765 2.02 -14.37 -28.81
CA SER A 765 3.01 -15.42 -29.07
C SER A 765 3.13 -16.34 -27.87
N ALA A 766 2.43 -17.47 -27.88
CA ALA A 766 2.49 -18.46 -26.82
C ALA A 766 3.89 -19.11 -26.71
N PRO A 767 4.35 -19.53 -25.50
CA PRO A 767 3.59 -19.49 -24.23
C PRO A 767 3.70 -18.17 -23.45
N GLU A 768 4.69 -17.34 -23.70
CA GLU A 768 5.05 -16.22 -22.81
C GLU A 768 4.49 -14.85 -23.29
N GLY A 769 3.86 -14.80 -24.46
CA GLY A 769 3.36 -13.56 -25.04
C GLY A 769 4.47 -12.53 -25.32
N LEU A 770 5.68 -13.00 -25.64
CA LEU A 770 6.83 -12.17 -25.98
C LEU A 770 7.02 -12.11 -27.50
N SER A 771 7.18 -10.90 -28.03
CA SER A 771 7.49 -10.65 -29.44
C SER A 771 8.61 -9.61 -29.56
N SER A 772 9.42 -9.70 -30.62
CA SER A 772 10.43 -8.68 -30.98
C SER A 772 9.94 -7.87 -32.17
N ILE A 773 9.82 -6.55 -31.99
CA ILE A 773 9.48 -5.62 -33.08
C ILE A 773 10.77 -4.88 -33.49
N LYS A 774 11.05 -4.88 -34.80
CA LYS A 774 12.17 -4.14 -35.36
C LYS A 774 11.70 -3.12 -36.39
N TYR A 775 11.95 -1.85 -36.11
CA TYR A 775 11.73 -0.72 -37.01
C TYR A 775 13.01 -0.42 -37.77
N LEU A 776 12.93 -0.26 -39.10
CA LEU A 776 14.03 0.07 -40.00
C LEU A 776 13.83 1.50 -40.53
N PHE A 777 14.87 2.31 -40.48
CA PHE A 777 14.82 3.71 -40.90
C PHE A 777 15.82 4.01 -42.05
#